data_46898229c54a1183ee9b0e0acd4a779d
#
_entry.id   46898229c54a1183ee9b0e0acd4a779d
#
_cell.length_a   1.000
_cell.length_b   1.000
_cell.length_c   1.000
_cell.angle_alpha   90.00
_cell.angle_beta   90.00
_cell.angle_gamma   90.00
#
_symmetry.space_group_name_H-M   'P 1'
#
loop_
_entity.id
_entity.type
_entity.pdbx_description
1 polymer ?
#
loop_
_entity_poly.entity_id
_entity_poly.type
_entity_poly.pdbx_seq_one_letter_code
_entity_poly.pdbx_strand_id
1 'polypeptide(L)'
;MGCPRSWSGPRRSFWPGEPPPSRRQATGRDGRAGRGPLERVPVIYNAALVIRSDIQFPPEHAALREDVHALGELIGEILREQGGQPLFDLVELDRRAAIARREGDEQARLELAASVRDRPPELARDLVRAFSMWFRTVNLAENVHRVRRRREYFRSTDHPQPGGVRSAIAQLKSTGVALEETLSLIGGLRIEPVFAAHALPATRRTLLRKQQRVAERLLRLGPGLTAQESGRLWNGIRFELTTAWQTEDVPRTQLSVGDEREQILFHLVEILYRVVPAFYEEISQAIGEIYSVPADSIDLPCIVRFGSWVGGDMDSNPDVHAKTIRETFARQQQLILNAYFEECQRLAERLSQSEERASISVKLTQRIEDYMRLAPGARAATPARRERMPYRLFLMQLAKRLRYTYEGRANGYDDARQFRDDVQLIAESLLAGKGEHAGLFHIRRLLRRIDTFGFHLASLDVRQHAAVLHRIISQGGDDPAWPDRTGAERTRLLADALNKDAGPRVELDALGKRNLAVFETFAQIRHRYGPRAVGYFIVSGAKGPDDVLAALLLARWASVYDKNTNQVTLDIAPQFESLAALESSGEILRALLAEPAYRRHIEARNLCQGVLIGYSDSNKEAGPCASRLAIHQAQTALAETIGSTGYRYAIMHVRGGSTARGGGRIDAVLKSAPAGAVNGVLRLREQGETIKQGYGLRPLAMRTLERAFNALSLAMAERNAPATPAAHLECAATLAEASREAYRRLVYGEHEFHDFFRAVTPIDVIERMQVGSRTVHRQEGSGLAGLLPVPWVFAWTQTRHMLPGWYGAGAGIAAAIERHGASRLREAYAQWHFLRNLVNDIEAMLARADLEIASAYNVLVPEGMRHFAETIRAEYERTREQVLWLKDATELLDGDPMLQRAIRLRNPYIDPMNLMQVDLLARWRAGDCADRGLFEALLASLTGIAQGLQSTA
;
A
#
# COMPACT_ATOMS: atom_id res chain seq x y z
N MET A 1 -28.01 -37.35 -12.09
CA MET A 1 -27.65 -38.47 -11.18
C MET A 1 -26.13 -38.54 -11.14
N GLY A 2 -25.54 -38.53 -9.99
CA GLY A 2 -24.07 -38.57 -9.81
C GLY A 2 -23.55 -37.50 -8.86
N CYS A 3 -23.55 -37.76 -7.56
CA CYS A 3 -22.85 -36.96 -6.55
C CYS A 3 -21.36 -36.85 -6.85
N PRO A 4 -20.73 -35.69 -6.74
CA PRO A 4 -19.28 -35.58 -6.76
C PRO A 4 -18.71 -35.92 -5.37
N ARG A 5 -17.69 -36.73 -5.39
CA ARG A 5 -16.93 -37.28 -4.27
C ARG A 5 -16.40 -36.19 -3.33
N SER A 6 -16.51 -36.53 -2.04
CA SER A 6 -15.95 -35.82 -0.90
C SER A 6 -14.45 -35.52 -1.01
N TRP A 7 -14.08 -34.28 -0.79
CA TRP A 7 -12.69 -33.82 -0.63
C TRP A 7 -12.14 -34.30 0.74
N SER A 8 -11.28 -35.31 0.73
CA SER A 8 -10.47 -35.73 1.88
C SER A 8 -9.03 -35.24 1.71
N GLY A 9 -8.78 -33.98 2.06
CA GLY A 9 -7.44 -33.48 2.35
C GLY A 9 -7.22 -33.49 3.88
N PRO A 10 -5.97 -33.61 4.37
CA PRO A 10 -5.72 -33.77 5.81
C PRO A 10 -6.17 -32.53 6.57
N ARG A 11 -7.26 -32.67 7.32
CA ARG A 11 -7.78 -31.66 8.26
C ARG A 11 -6.83 -31.60 9.47
N ARG A 12 -5.81 -30.77 9.45
CA ARG A 12 -5.15 -30.33 10.67
C ARG A 12 -6.07 -29.33 11.38
N SER A 13 -6.64 -29.75 12.50
CA SER A 13 -7.41 -28.94 13.42
C SER A 13 -6.52 -27.84 14.01
N PHE A 14 -6.79 -26.60 13.65
CA PHE A 14 -6.08 -25.40 14.15
C PHE A 14 -6.76 -24.76 15.37
N TRP A 15 -7.66 -25.47 16.04
CA TRP A 15 -8.25 -25.00 17.28
C TRP A 15 -7.49 -25.56 18.47
N PRO A 16 -7.09 -24.75 19.46
CA PRO A 16 -6.43 -25.25 20.65
C PRO A 16 -7.33 -26.23 21.38
N GLY A 17 -6.82 -27.43 21.58
CA GLY A 17 -7.40 -28.42 22.48
C GLY A 17 -7.42 -27.89 23.92
N GLU A 18 -8.26 -28.46 24.74
CA GLU A 18 -8.37 -28.18 26.16
C GLU A 18 -6.99 -28.22 26.85
N PRO A 19 -6.72 -27.34 27.83
CA PRO A 19 -5.47 -27.38 28.59
C PRO A 19 -5.42 -28.67 29.44
N PRO A 20 -4.25 -29.30 29.54
CA PRO A 20 -4.08 -30.46 30.41
C PRO A 20 -4.17 -30.07 31.90
N PRO A 21 -4.57 -31.00 32.79
CA PRO A 21 -4.74 -30.69 34.18
C PRO A 21 -3.39 -30.42 34.88
N SER A 22 -3.41 -29.46 35.78
CA SER A 22 -2.31 -29.06 36.64
C SER A 22 -1.73 -30.23 37.46
N ARG A 23 -0.43 -30.50 37.31
CA ARG A 23 0.30 -31.33 38.26
C ARG A 23 0.89 -30.47 39.37
N ARG A 24 0.59 -30.84 40.61
CA ARG A 24 1.09 -30.32 41.85
C ARG A 24 2.59 -30.68 42.06
N GLN A 25 3.31 -29.73 42.57
CA GLN A 25 4.41 -29.71 43.54
C GLN A 25 5.28 -30.96 43.73
N ALA A 26 6.57 -30.78 43.54
CA ALA A 26 7.56 -31.42 44.40
C ALA A 26 8.63 -30.40 44.83
N THR A 27 8.81 -30.30 46.11
CA THR A 27 9.78 -29.52 46.89
C THR A 27 11.17 -30.16 46.87
N GLY A 28 12.21 -29.35 46.94
CA GLY A 28 13.49 -29.87 47.44
C GLY A 28 14.74 -29.07 47.10
N ARG A 29 15.21 -28.25 48.05
CA ARG A 29 16.55 -28.06 48.59
C ARG A 29 17.71 -27.43 47.77
N ASP A 30 18.10 -26.29 48.28
CA ASP A 30 19.43 -25.76 48.65
C ASP A 30 20.66 -26.07 47.78
N GLY A 31 21.31 -25.00 47.35
CA GLY A 31 22.68 -24.96 46.89
C GLY A 31 23.16 -23.49 46.75
N ARG A 32 23.62 -22.89 47.84
CA ARG A 32 24.33 -21.62 47.85
C ARG A 32 25.66 -21.74 47.11
N ALA A 33 25.89 -20.88 46.13
CA ALA A 33 27.24 -20.45 45.75
C ALA A 33 27.18 -18.97 45.40
N GLY A 34 27.83 -18.15 46.21
CA GLY A 34 27.95 -16.72 46.04
C GLY A 34 28.74 -16.33 44.78
N ARG A 35 28.23 -15.36 44.06
CA ARG A 35 29.03 -14.52 43.16
C ARG A 35 28.81 -13.09 43.57
N GLY A 36 29.91 -12.43 43.90
CA GLY A 36 30.00 -11.05 44.29
C GLY A 36 29.56 -10.05 43.21
N PRO A 37 29.44 -8.78 43.59
CA PRO A 37 28.94 -7.76 42.67
C PRO A 37 29.96 -7.54 41.55
N LEU A 38 29.48 -7.69 40.29
CA LEU A 38 30.22 -7.28 39.12
C LEU A 38 30.35 -5.74 39.16
N GLU A 39 31.51 -5.29 39.48
CA GLU A 39 31.98 -3.91 39.33
C GLU A 39 31.74 -3.49 37.87
N ARG A 40 31.08 -2.36 37.72
CA ARG A 40 30.97 -1.66 36.44
C ARG A 40 32.35 -1.15 36.05
N VAL A 41 33.02 -1.79 35.15
CA VAL A 41 34.12 -1.20 34.40
C VAL A 41 33.52 -0.15 33.47
N PRO A 42 33.85 1.14 33.60
CA PRO A 42 33.48 2.12 32.60
C PRO A 42 34.35 1.86 31.38
N VAL A 43 33.81 1.16 30.38
CA VAL A 43 34.46 1.11 29.07
C VAL A 43 34.29 2.49 28.46
N ILE A 44 35.28 3.33 28.63
CA ILE A 44 35.45 4.57 27.88
C ILE A 44 35.75 4.16 26.41
N TYR A 45 34.72 3.93 25.61
CA TYR A 45 34.81 3.87 24.16
C TYR A 45 34.61 5.28 23.63
N ASN A 46 35.72 5.98 23.44
CA ASN A 46 35.83 7.15 22.58
C ASN A 46 35.74 6.68 21.10
N ALA A 47 34.62 6.12 20.68
CA ALA A 47 34.22 6.15 19.29
C ALA A 47 33.59 7.54 19.06
N ALA A 48 34.45 8.52 18.77
CA ALA A 48 34.00 9.81 18.29
C ALA A 48 33.17 9.53 17.03
N LEU A 49 31.86 9.48 17.19
CA LEU A 49 30.96 9.62 16.07
C LEU A 49 31.36 10.93 15.39
N VAL A 50 31.79 10.86 14.13
CA VAL A 50 31.96 12.04 13.30
C VAL A 50 30.56 12.65 13.23
N ILE A 51 30.32 13.64 14.09
CA ILE A 51 29.09 14.43 14.08
C ILE A 51 29.22 15.26 12.82
N ARG A 52 28.41 14.94 11.81
CA ARG A 52 28.34 15.74 10.60
C ARG A 52 27.95 17.16 10.98
N SER A 53 28.84 18.11 10.76
CA SER A 53 28.65 19.53 11.08
C SER A 53 27.60 20.19 10.18
N ASP A 54 27.36 19.59 9.00
CA ASP A 54 26.40 20.06 7.99
C ASP A 54 24.93 19.67 8.30
N ILE A 55 24.68 18.79 9.31
CA ILE A 55 23.33 18.34 9.64
C ILE A 55 22.94 18.83 11.02
N GLN A 56 22.10 19.87 11.05
CA GLN A 56 21.52 20.38 12.28
C GLN A 56 20.22 19.60 12.62
N PHE A 57 20.14 19.14 13.86
CA PHE A 57 18.90 18.54 14.40
C PHE A 57 18.19 19.60 15.23
N PRO A 58 16.96 20.01 14.87
CA PRO A 58 16.13 20.82 15.74
C PRO A 58 15.90 20.15 17.10
N PRO A 59 15.68 20.93 18.18
CA PRO A 59 15.49 20.38 19.54
C PRO A 59 14.38 19.30 19.61
N GLU A 60 13.33 19.45 18.84
CA GLU A 60 12.24 18.48 18.75
C GLU A 60 12.66 17.12 18.17
N HIS A 61 13.83 17.02 17.55
CA HIS A 61 14.38 15.76 17.03
C HIS A 61 15.46 15.14 17.90
N ALA A 62 15.72 15.69 19.10
CA ALA A 62 16.74 15.17 20.01
C ALA A 62 16.51 13.68 20.34
N ALA A 63 15.28 13.29 20.67
CA ALA A 63 14.93 11.90 20.98
C ALA A 63 15.13 10.95 19.77
N LEU A 64 14.96 11.43 18.54
CA LEU A 64 15.27 10.63 17.34
C LEU A 64 16.78 10.41 17.24
N ARG A 65 17.58 11.44 17.48
CA ARG A 65 19.04 11.35 17.44
C ARG A 65 19.56 10.35 18.48
N GLU A 66 19.01 10.40 19.70
CA GLU A 66 19.36 9.47 20.79
C GLU A 66 18.99 8.03 20.42
N ASP A 67 17.79 7.78 19.90
CA ASP A 67 17.37 6.45 19.46
C ASP A 67 18.28 5.91 18.35
N VAL A 68 18.58 6.71 17.32
CA VAL A 68 19.45 6.32 16.20
C VAL A 68 20.86 6.01 16.71
N HIS A 69 21.37 6.79 17.65
CA HIS A 69 22.69 6.56 18.24
C HIS A 69 22.74 5.23 19.03
N ALA A 70 21.83 5.04 19.98
CA ALA A 70 21.78 3.84 20.81
C ALA A 70 21.54 2.56 19.99
N LEU A 71 20.70 2.65 18.96
CA LEU A 71 20.45 1.53 18.06
C LEU A 71 21.67 1.26 17.15
N GLY A 72 22.39 2.29 16.73
CA GLY A 72 23.62 2.17 15.96
C GLY A 72 24.72 1.47 16.73
N GLU A 73 24.94 1.84 18.01
CA GLU A 73 25.87 1.15 18.90
C GLU A 73 25.51 -0.32 19.07
N LEU A 74 24.22 -0.61 19.32
CA LEU A 74 23.73 -1.97 19.47
C LEU A 74 23.93 -2.82 18.20
N ILE A 75 23.73 -2.23 17.01
CA ILE A 75 24.01 -2.90 15.74
C ILE A 75 25.51 -3.19 15.61
N GLY A 76 26.37 -2.23 15.96
CA GLY A 76 27.83 -2.41 15.95
C GLY A 76 28.27 -3.57 16.83
N GLU A 77 27.69 -3.70 18.03
CA GLU A 77 27.93 -4.85 18.90
C GLU A 77 27.46 -6.17 18.29
N ILE A 78 26.26 -6.19 17.72
CA ILE A 78 25.73 -7.39 17.05
C ILE A 78 26.61 -7.80 15.87
N LEU A 79 27.09 -6.84 15.08
CA LEU A 79 27.99 -7.13 13.95
C LEU A 79 29.32 -7.75 14.42
N ARG A 80 29.90 -7.24 15.53
CA ARG A 80 31.12 -7.83 16.12
C ARG A 80 30.88 -9.25 16.63
N GLU A 81 29.78 -9.48 17.33
CA GLU A 81 29.42 -10.78 17.89
C GLU A 81 29.11 -11.82 16.81
N GLN A 82 28.39 -11.43 15.75
CA GLN A 82 27.81 -12.37 14.78
C GLN A 82 28.62 -12.46 13.49
N GLY A 83 29.25 -11.37 13.05
CA GLY A 83 30.05 -11.30 11.82
C GLY A 83 31.56 -11.23 12.07
N GLY A 84 31.98 -11.04 13.32
CA GLY A 84 33.38 -10.87 13.70
C GLY A 84 33.91 -9.45 13.54
N GLN A 85 35.05 -9.19 14.16
CA GLN A 85 35.72 -7.87 14.12
C GLN A 85 36.06 -7.42 12.68
N PRO A 86 36.55 -8.29 11.77
CA PRO A 86 36.84 -7.87 10.39
C PRO A 86 35.65 -7.30 9.61
N LEU A 87 34.46 -7.91 9.76
CA LEU A 87 33.25 -7.39 9.10
C LEU A 87 32.87 -6.02 9.66
N PHE A 88 32.93 -5.86 10.98
CA PHE A 88 32.66 -4.57 11.62
C PHE A 88 33.62 -3.49 11.16
N ASP A 89 34.94 -3.77 11.11
CA ASP A 89 35.96 -2.81 10.68
C ASP A 89 35.75 -2.36 9.23
N LEU A 90 35.37 -3.27 8.35
CA LEU A 90 35.05 -2.94 6.95
C LEU A 90 33.79 -2.08 6.82
N VAL A 91 32.74 -2.36 7.60
CA VAL A 91 31.52 -1.53 7.62
C VAL A 91 31.86 -0.11 8.09
N GLU A 92 32.69 0.03 9.13
CA GLU A 92 33.12 1.33 9.64
C GLU A 92 34.08 2.06 8.69
N LEU A 93 34.97 1.36 8.02
CA LEU A 93 35.84 1.93 6.98
C LEU A 93 35.01 2.53 5.85
N ASP A 94 34.12 1.72 5.24
CA ASP A 94 33.27 2.17 4.15
C ASP A 94 32.37 3.34 4.55
N ARG A 95 31.81 3.29 5.78
CA ARG A 95 30.98 4.36 6.30
C ARG A 95 31.73 5.67 6.46
N ARG A 96 32.94 5.64 7.05
CA ARG A 96 33.76 6.83 7.27
C ARG A 96 34.24 7.42 5.96
N ALA A 97 34.72 6.59 5.04
CA ALA A 97 35.15 7.03 3.72
C ALA A 97 34.00 7.66 2.92
N ALA A 98 32.78 7.08 3.00
CA ALA A 98 31.61 7.64 2.35
C ALA A 98 31.17 8.99 2.96
N ILE A 99 31.30 9.18 4.29
CA ILE A 99 31.04 10.47 4.93
C ILE A 99 32.08 11.51 4.48
N ALA A 100 33.37 11.21 4.56
CA ALA A 100 34.43 12.13 4.15
C ALA A 100 34.32 12.51 2.66
N ARG A 101 34.01 11.55 1.79
CA ARG A 101 33.68 11.82 0.38
C ARG A 101 32.57 12.86 0.24
N ARG A 102 31.50 12.75 1.05
CA ARG A 102 30.37 13.70 1.02
C ARG A 102 30.73 15.08 1.58
N GLU A 103 31.77 15.18 2.37
CA GLU A 103 32.35 16.42 2.88
C GLU A 103 33.39 17.04 1.94
N GLY A 104 33.57 16.44 0.77
CA GLY A 104 34.46 16.96 -0.32
C GLY A 104 35.89 16.41 -0.27
N ASP A 105 36.17 15.36 0.50
CA ASP A 105 37.47 14.70 0.54
C ASP A 105 37.65 13.79 -0.69
N GLU A 106 38.46 14.27 -1.64
CA GLU A 106 38.75 13.53 -2.87
C GLU A 106 39.56 12.26 -2.63
N GLN A 107 40.46 12.27 -1.60
CA GLN A 107 41.21 11.09 -1.25
C GLN A 107 40.31 9.98 -0.72
N ALA A 108 39.37 10.34 0.16
CA ALA A 108 38.34 9.40 0.66
C ALA A 108 37.46 8.85 -0.47
N ARG A 109 37.19 9.64 -1.52
CA ARG A 109 36.50 9.19 -2.72
C ARG A 109 37.24 8.07 -3.44
N LEU A 110 38.51 8.23 -3.63
CA LEU A 110 39.39 7.23 -4.28
C LEU A 110 39.55 5.98 -3.41
N GLU A 111 39.72 6.16 -2.09
CA GLU A 111 39.87 5.09 -1.12
C GLU A 111 38.60 4.23 -1.07
N LEU A 112 37.41 4.82 -1.01
CA LEU A 112 36.16 4.10 -1.03
C LEU A 112 35.98 3.32 -2.33
N ALA A 113 36.27 3.93 -3.49
CA ALA A 113 36.17 3.27 -4.77
C ALA A 113 37.15 2.09 -4.92
N ALA A 114 38.35 2.20 -4.33
CA ALA A 114 39.33 1.13 -4.30
C ALA A 114 38.94 0.02 -3.32
N SER A 115 38.45 0.37 -2.14
CA SER A 115 38.11 -0.60 -1.08
C SER A 115 36.98 -1.56 -1.46
N VAL A 116 36.03 -1.12 -2.29
CA VAL A 116 34.88 -1.94 -2.68
C VAL A 116 35.13 -2.89 -3.84
N ARG A 117 36.29 -2.73 -4.55
CA ARG A 117 36.64 -3.56 -5.71
C ARG A 117 37.02 -4.96 -5.31
N ASP A 118 36.73 -5.92 -6.20
CA ASP A 118 37.16 -7.33 -6.13
C ASP A 118 36.81 -8.06 -4.83
N ARG A 119 35.84 -7.54 -4.08
CA ARG A 119 35.37 -8.22 -2.86
C ARG A 119 34.76 -9.58 -3.19
N PRO A 120 35.03 -10.62 -2.39
CA PRO A 120 34.33 -11.90 -2.52
C PRO A 120 32.80 -11.70 -2.44
N PRO A 121 32.01 -12.39 -3.25
CA PRO A 121 30.54 -12.22 -3.28
C PRO A 121 29.88 -12.39 -1.91
N GLU A 122 30.37 -13.32 -1.09
CA GLU A 122 29.86 -13.57 0.27
C GLU A 122 30.10 -12.37 1.17
N LEU A 123 31.29 -11.77 1.13
CA LEU A 123 31.64 -10.59 1.90
C LEU A 123 30.82 -9.37 1.46
N ALA A 124 30.68 -9.16 0.15
CA ALA A 124 29.84 -8.09 -0.39
C ALA A 124 28.38 -8.22 0.09
N ARG A 125 27.84 -9.44 0.09
CA ARG A 125 26.49 -9.75 0.59
C ARG A 125 26.36 -9.44 2.09
N ASP A 126 27.34 -9.80 2.91
CA ASP A 126 27.32 -9.56 4.35
C ASP A 126 27.42 -8.06 4.68
N LEU A 127 28.25 -7.31 3.94
CA LEU A 127 28.34 -5.83 4.06
C LEU A 127 27.00 -5.16 3.69
N VAL A 128 26.39 -5.53 2.57
CA VAL A 128 25.06 -5.03 2.17
C VAL A 128 24.02 -5.36 3.23
N ARG A 129 24.11 -6.54 3.85
CA ARG A 129 23.21 -6.96 4.91
C ARG A 129 23.38 -6.11 6.17
N ALA A 130 24.62 -5.75 6.53
CA ALA A 130 24.91 -4.86 7.65
C ALA A 130 24.29 -3.47 7.42
N PHE A 131 24.49 -2.87 6.25
CA PHE A 131 23.87 -1.59 5.90
C PHE A 131 22.34 -1.69 5.84
N SER A 132 21.78 -2.78 5.31
CA SER A 132 20.33 -3.01 5.28
C SER A 132 19.72 -3.11 6.68
N MET A 133 20.42 -3.75 7.63
CA MET A 133 20.00 -3.83 9.03
C MET A 133 19.98 -2.43 9.66
N TRP A 134 21.01 -1.62 9.41
CA TRP A 134 21.04 -0.24 9.87
C TRP A 134 19.86 0.58 9.32
N PHE A 135 19.58 0.52 8.00
CA PHE A 135 18.45 1.23 7.40
C PHE A 135 17.10 0.82 8.00
N ARG A 136 16.89 -0.48 8.19
CA ARG A 136 15.66 -0.99 8.82
C ARG A 136 15.46 -0.40 10.21
N THR A 137 16.54 -0.26 10.95
CA THR A 137 16.53 0.20 12.32
C THR A 137 16.32 1.71 12.40
N VAL A 138 16.99 2.49 11.55
CA VAL A 138 16.78 3.95 11.44
C VAL A 138 15.36 4.27 10.96
N ASN A 139 14.87 3.57 9.94
CA ASN A 139 13.49 3.73 9.48
C ASN A 139 12.48 3.45 10.60
N LEU A 140 12.80 2.52 11.48
CA LEU A 140 11.97 2.21 12.63
C LEU A 140 12.04 3.31 13.70
N ALA A 141 13.21 3.85 14.00
CA ALA A 141 13.38 4.98 14.91
C ALA A 141 12.63 6.23 14.42
N GLU A 142 12.70 6.54 13.11
CA GLU A 142 11.91 7.61 12.50
C GLU A 142 10.40 7.40 12.68
N ASN A 143 9.93 6.18 12.47
CA ASN A 143 8.52 5.84 12.65
C ASN A 143 8.10 5.99 14.13
N VAL A 144 8.93 5.56 15.07
CA VAL A 144 8.72 5.75 16.52
C VAL A 144 8.69 7.24 16.88
N HIS A 145 9.60 8.03 16.30
CA HIS A 145 9.62 9.47 16.50
C HIS A 145 8.35 10.15 15.98
N ARG A 146 7.85 9.77 14.81
CA ARG A 146 6.55 10.26 14.28
C ARG A 146 5.39 9.97 15.26
N VAL A 147 5.42 8.81 15.92
CA VAL A 147 4.42 8.46 16.95
C VAL A 147 4.56 9.33 18.18
N ARG A 148 5.80 9.61 18.64
CA ARG A 148 6.05 10.52 19.78
C ARG A 148 5.57 11.93 19.46
N ARG A 149 5.90 12.47 18.27
CA ARG A 149 5.41 13.79 17.80
C ARG A 149 3.88 13.86 17.75
N ARG A 150 3.21 12.80 17.26
CA ARG A 150 1.75 12.73 17.29
C ARG A 150 1.20 12.84 18.72
N ARG A 151 1.80 12.15 19.68
CA ARG A 151 1.41 12.23 21.11
C ARG A 151 1.59 13.63 21.69
N GLU A 152 2.63 14.36 21.29
CA GLU A 152 2.86 15.75 21.67
C GLU A 152 1.74 16.66 21.17
N TYR A 153 1.34 16.55 19.91
CA TYR A 153 0.19 17.30 19.37
C TYR A 153 -1.11 17.01 20.13
N PHE A 154 -1.32 15.76 20.57
CA PHE A 154 -2.51 15.42 21.36
C PHE A 154 -2.50 15.99 22.79
N ARG A 155 -1.32 16.32 23.33
CA ARG A 155 -1.19 17.01 24.62
C ARG A 155 -1.41 18.50 24.52
N SER A 156 -1.24 19.08 23.34
CA SER A 156 -1.48 20.50 23.07
C SER A 156 -2.91 20.67 22.56
N THR A 157 -3.75 21.38 23.32
CA THR A 157 -5.15 21.66 22.93
C THR A 157 -5.25 22.75 21.87
N ASP A 158 -4.26 23.65 21.82
CA ASP A 158 -4.36 24.91 21.05
C ASP A 158 -4.01 24.75 19.56
N HIS A 159 -3.21 23.72 19.24
CA HIS A 159 -2.76 23.47 17.86
C HIS A 159 -3.00 22.02 17.45
N PRO A 160 -4.13 21.73 16.76
CA PRO A 160 -4.39 20.39 16.26
C PRO A 160 -3.33 19.97 15.24
N GLN A 161 -2.96 18.70 15.24
CA GLN A 161 -1.98 18.18 14.29
C GLN A 161 -2.44 18.44 12.83
N PRO A 162 -1.63 19.12 12.01
CA PRO A 162 -1.97 19.35 10.60
C PRO A 162 -2.29 18.04 9.86
N GLY A 163 -3.38 18.03 9.10
CA GLY A 163 -3.84 16.83 8.39
C GLY A 163 -4.39 15.74 9.31
N GLY A 164 -4.78 16.04 10.54
CA GLY A 164 -5.47 15.13 11.47
C GLY A 164 -6.99 15.28 11.40
N VAL A 165 -7.71 14.38 12.07
CA VAL A 165 -9.18 14.41 12.16
C VAL A 165 -9.65 15.74 12.77
N ARG A 166 -9.11 16.10 13.94
CA ARG A 166 -9.48 17.33 14.65
C ARG A 166 -9.25 18.58 13.79
N SER A 167 -8.15 18.61 13.00
CA SER A 167 -7.87 19.70 12.08
C SER A 167 -8.93 19.82 10.98
N ALA A 168 -9.40 18.70 10.42
CA ALA A 168 -10.47 18.71 9.42
C ALA A 168 -11.78 19.25 9.99
N ILE A 169 -12.21 18.71 11.13
CA ILE A 169 -13.48 19.13 11.77
C ILE A 169 -13.42 20.59 12.20
N ALA A 170 -12.29 21.06 12.73
CA ALA A 170 -12.10 22.48 13.08
C ALA A 170 -12.20 23.39 11.85
N GLN A 171 -11.60 23.00 10.73
CA GLN A 171 -11.67 23.76 9.48
C GLN A 171 -13.11 23.79 8.93
N LEU A 172 -13.83 22.66 8.93
CA LEU A 172 -15.24 22.63 8.52
C LEU A 172 -16.09 23.60 9.34
N LYS A 173 -15.95 23.59 10.67
CA LYS A 173 -16.66 24.53 11.53
C LYS A 173 -16.27 25.99 11.27
N SER A 174 -14.98 26.27 11.06
CA SER A 174 -14.50 27.64 10.80
C SER A 174 -14.98 28.19 9.46
N THR A 175 -15.31 27.37 8.50
CA THR A 175 -15.96 27.76 7.23
C THR A 175 -17.49 27.81 7.33
N GLY A 176 -18.04 27.66 8.51
CA GLY A 176 -19.48 27.85 8.77
C GLY A 176 -20.33 26.59 8.56
N VAL A 177 -19.72 25.41 8.34
CA VAL A 177 -20.45 24.14 8.16
C VAL A 177 -21.09 23.73 9.50
N ALA A 178 -22.41 23.51 9.51
CA ALA A 178 -23.17 23.10 10.69
C ALA A 178 -22.88 21.62 11.06
N LEU A 179 -23.29 21.22 12.28
CA LEU A 179 -23.07 19.84 12.73
C LEU A 179 -23.77 18.81 11.83
N GLU A 180 -25.03 19.03 11.48
CA GLU A 180 -25.84 18.14 10.64
C GLU A 180 -25.23 18.01 9.24
N GLU A 181 -24.74 19.11 8.68
CA GLU A 181 -24.05 19.11 7.40
C GLU A 181 -22.71 18.37 7.47
N THR A 182 -21.96 18.56 8.57
CA THR A 182 -20.72 17.81 8.83
C THR A 182 -20.97 16.32 8.93
N LEU A 183 -22.02 15.89 9.66
CA LEU A 183 -22.40 14.47 9.77
C LEU A 183 -22.86 13.91 8.43
N SER A 184 -23.64 14.67 7.66
CA SER A 184 -24.07 14.30 6.31
C SER A 184 -22.88 14.14 5.36
N LEU A 185 -21.94 15.10 5.39
CA LEU A 185 -20.69 15.04 4.60
C LEU A 185 -19.89 13.78 4.96
N ILE A 186 -19.65 13.55 6.26
CA ILE A 186 -18.92 12.37 6.73
C ILE A 186 -19.67 11.09 6.33
N GLY A 187 -20.98 11.06 6.42
CA GLY A 187 -21.82 9.94 6.00
C GLY A 187 -21.67 9.56 4.53
N GLY A 188 -21.33 10.54 3.68
CA GLY A 188 -21.05 10.32 2.26
C GLY A 188 -19.62 9.85 1.94
N LEU A 189 -18.72 9.82 2.92
CA LEU A 189 -17.33 9.43 2.69
C LEU A 189 -17.13 7.92 2.57
N ARG A 190 -16.19 7.52 1.73
CA ARG A 190 -15.67 6.16 1.65
C ARG A 190 -14.15 6.18 1.42
N ILE A 191 -13.42 5.72 2.42
CA ILE A 191 -11.96 5.54 2.38
C ILE A 191 -11.68 4.06 2.19
N GLU A 192 -11.12 3.70 1.03
CA GLU A 192 -10.90 2.32 0.62
C GLU A 192 -9.49 2.10 0.07
N PRO A 193 -8.49 1.87 0.94
CA PRO A 193 -7.18 1.41 0.50
C PRO A 193 -7.27 0.01 -0.11
N VAL A 194 -6.71 -0.17 -1.31
CA VAL A 194 -6.69 -1.43 -2.05
C VAL A 194 -5.26 -1.94 -2.12
N PHE A 195 -4.98 -3.03 -1.44
CA PHE A 195 -3.64 -3.59 -1.32
C PHE A 195 -3.27 -4.44 -2.53
N ALA A 196 -2.10 -4.16 -3.11
CA ALA A 196 -1.55 -4.94 -4.21
C ALA A 196 -0.20 -5.57 -3.84
N ALA A 197 0.22 -6.57 -4.60
CA ALA A 197 1.49 -7.25 -4.38
C ALA A 197 2.68 -6.28 -4.46
N HIS A 198 3.75 -6.63 -3.74
CA HIS A 198 5.01 -5.91 -3.76
C HIS A 198 5.70 -5.98 -5.12
N ALA A 199 6.38 -4.90 -5.49
CA ALA A 199 7.23 -4.86 -6.68
C ALA A 199 8.60 -5.53 -6.48
N LEU A 200 9.00 -5.78 -5.24
CA LEU A 200 10.24 -6.46 -4.85
C LEU A 200 9.96 -7.62 -3.90
N PRO A 201 10.93 -8.52 -3.64
CA PRO A 201 10.78 -9.52 -2.60
C PRO A 201 10.40 -8.86 -1.29
N ALA A 202 9.17 -9.10 -0.85
CA ALA A 202 8.64 -8.44 0.32
C ALA A 202 9.36 -8.92 1.58
N THR A 203 9.55 -8.00 2.53
CA THR A 203 10.13 -8.32 3.83
C THR A 203 9.37 -9.47 4.49
N ARG A 204 10.06 -10.53 4.89
CA ARG A 204 9.45 -11.69 5.55
C ARG A 204 8.60 -11.27 6.74
N ARG A 205 7.43 -11.88 6.91
CA ARG A 205 6.50 -11.63 8.04
C ARG A 205 7.19 -11.74 9.41
N THR A 206 8.16 -12.68 9.53
CA THR A 206 8.97 -12.82 10.75
C THR A 206 9.73 -11.54 11.08
N LEU A 207 10.36 -10.92 10.07
CA LEU A 207 11.09 -9.66 10.25
C LEU A 207 10.16 -8.49 10.55
N LEU A 208 8.97 -8.42 9.91
CA LEU A 208 7.96 -7.41 10.24
C LEU A 208 7.50 -7.49 11.70
N ARG A 209 7.26 -8.70 12.22
CA ARG A 209 6.90 -8.92 13.63
C ARG A 209 8.02 -8.51 14.58
N LYS A 210 9.28 -8.80 14.25
CA LYS A 210 10.44 -8.34 15.03
C LYS A 210 10.51 -6.81 15.06
N GLN A 211 10.35 -6.15 13.92
CA GLN A 211 10.31 -4.68 13.83
C GLN A 211 9.19 -4.08 14.69
N GLN A 212 7.99 -4.67 14.69
CA GLN A 212 6.90 -4.22 15.57
C GLN A 212 7.26 -4.32 17.04
N ARG A 213 7.86 -5.43 17.47
CA ARG A 213 8.26 -5.62 18.87
C ARG A 213 9.38 -4.65 19.28
N VAL A 214 10.32 -4.35 18.38
CA VAL A 214 11.33 -3.30 18.62
C VAL A 214 10.66 -1.94 18.78
N ALA A 215 9.75 -1.57 17.87
CA ALA A 215 9.02 -0.31 17.95
C ALA A 215 8.19 -0.18 19.24
N GLU A 216 7.50 -1.26 19.65
CA GLU A 216 6.73 -1.29 20.89
C GLU A 216 7.61 -1.05 22.12
N ARG A 217 8.82 -1.63 22.14
CA ARG A 217 9.78 -1.43 23.25
C ARG A 217 10.37 -0.01 23.24
N LEU A 218 10.74 0.51 22.07
CA LEU A 218 11.21 1.90 21.93
C LEU A 218 10.15 2.92 22.38
N LEU A 219 8.87 2.67 22.07
CA LEU A 219 7.76 3.53 22.51
C LEU A 219 7.50 3.49 24.02
N ARG A 220 7.98 2.45 24.70
CA ARG A 220 7.92 2.32 26.17
C ARG A 220 9.10 2.95 26.88
N LEU A 221 10.22 3.12 26.17
CA LEU A 221 11.37 3.85 26.71
C LEU A 221 10.99 5.31 26.94
N GLY A 222 11.29 5.84 28.11
CA GLY A 222 11.00 7.23 28.45
C GLY A 222 11.33 7.57 29.90
N PRO A 223 11.18 8.82 30.29
CA PRO A 223 11.41 9.27 31.65
C PRO A 223 10.47 8.54 32.64
N GLY A 224 10.96 8.17 33.79
CA GLY A 224 10.21 7.47 34.84
C GLY A 224 10.44 5.96 34.89
N LEU A 225 11.20 5.37 33.95
CA LEU A 225 11.64 3.98 34.05
C LEU A 225 12.86 3.85 34.97
N THR A 226 12.89 2.78 35.78
CA THR A 226 14.09 2.39 36.51
C THR A 226 15.16 1.88 35.55
N ALA A 227 16.42 1.92 35.94
CA ALA A 227 17.52 1.37 35.16
C ALA A 227 17.30 -0.11 34.79
N GLN A 228 16.69 -0.89 35.71
CA GLN A 228 16.37 -2.29 35.49
C GLN A 228 15.28 -2.49 34.45
N GLU A 229 14.22 -1.68 34.46
CA GLU A 229 13.14 -1.73 33.45
C GLU A 229 13.64 -1.33 32.06
N SER A 230 14.41 -0.24 31.98
CA SER A 230 15.08 0.19 30.77
C SER A 230 16.00 -0.90 30.20
N GLY A 231 16.84 -1.50 31.07
CA GLY A 231 17.72 -2.61 30.69
C GLY A 231 16.97 -3.83 30.13
N ARG A 232 15.81 -4.19 30.70
CA ARG A 232 14.96 -5.26 30.18
C ARG A 232 14.42 -4.93 28.77
N LEU A 233 14.03 -3.69 28.53
CA LEU A 233 13.56 -3.26 27.21
C LEU A 233 14.69 -3.33 26.17
N TRP A 234 15.88 -2.83 26.50
CA TRP A 234 17.04 -2.90 25.63
C TRP A 234 17.50 -4.33 25.35
N ASN A 235 17.52 -5.21 26.35
CA ASN A 235 17.80 -6.63 26.14
C ASN A 235 16.77 -7.28 25.20
N GLY A 236 15.50 -6.88 25.30
CA GLY A 236 14.47 -7.33 24.37
C GLY A 236 14.67 -6.80 22.96
N ILE A 237 15.12 -5.56 22.78
CA ILE A 237 15.48 -4.99 21.47
C ILE A 237 16.68 -5.74 20.89
N ARG A 238 17.74 -5.96 21.68
CA ARG A 238 18.92 -6.74 21.27
C ARG A 238 18.54 -8.13 20.77
N PHE A 239 17.70 -8.85 21.51
CA PHE A 239 17.20 -10.17 21.10
C PHE A 239 16.51 -10.14 19.72
N GLU A 240 15.61 -9.19 19.48
CA GLU A 240 14.91 -9.09 18.21
C GLU A 240 15.87 -8.74 17.06
N LEU A 241 16.83 -7.85 17.27
CA LEU A 241 17.80 -7.44 16.25
C LEU A 241 18.82 -8.54 15.96
N THR A 242 19.37 -9.22 17.00
CA THR A 242 20.29 -10.34 16.79
C THR A 242 19.62 -11.49 16.04
N THR A 243 18.40 -11.84 16.45
CA THR A 243 17.66 -12.89 15.72
C THR A 243 17.18 -12.45 14.35
N ALA A 244 17.03 -11.13 14.09
CA ALA A 244 16.80 -10.60 12.75
C ALA A 244 18.05 -10.75 11.88
N TRP A 245 19.23 -10.47 12.41
CA TRP A 245 20.52 -10.74 11.72
C TRP A 245 20.66 -12.20 11.34
N GLN A 246 20.26 -13.14 12.17
CA GLN A 246 20.30 -14.59 11.92
C GLN A 246 19.17 -15.08 11.01
N THR A 247 18.23 -14.21 10.61
CA THR A 247 17.11 -14.58 9.72
C THR A 247 17.45 -14.19 8.29
N GLU A 248 17.29 -15.08 7.33
CA GLU A 248 17.49 -14.76 5.92
C GLU A 248 16.48 -13.72 5.42
N ASP A 249 17.00 -12.72 4.70
CA ASP A 249 16.21 -11.57 4.22
C ASP A 249 15.34 -11.92 3.01
N VAL A 250 15.92 -12.65 2.06
CA VAL A 250 15.27 -13.01 0.79
C VAL A 250 14.88 -14.49 0.82
N PRO A 251 13.67 -14.85 0.42
CA PRO A 251 13.32 -16.25 0.22
C PRO A 251 14.20 -16.87 -0.87
N ARG A 252 14.64 -18.12 -0.66
CA ARG A 252 15.39 -18.87 -1.68
C ARG A 252 14.50 -19.43 -2.78
N THR A 253 13.21 -19.40 -2.57
CA THR A 253 12.19 -19.88 -3.52
C THR A 253 11.36 -18.71 -4.04
N GLN A 254 10.86 -18.86 -5.26
CA GLN A 254 9.93 -17.92 -5.85
C GLN A 254 8.71 -17.73 -4.94
N LEU A 255 8.31 -16.47 -4.72
CA LEU A 255 7.11 -16.15 -3.97
C LEU A 255 5.88 -16.57 -4.77
N SER A 256 5.03 -17.37 -4.14
CA SER A 256 3.73 -17.72 -4.69
C SER A 256 2.69 -16.60 -4.42
N VAL A 257 1.58 -16.61 -5.17
CA VAL A 257 0.42 -15.75 -4.88
C VAL A 257 -0.08 -15.96 -3.44
N GLY A 258 0.07 -17.18 -2.90
CA GLY A 258 -0.25 -17.51 -1.51
C GLY A 258 0.64 -16.74 -0.51
N ASP A 259 1.93 -16.60 -0.79
CA ASP A 259 2.85 -15.84 0.07
C ASP A 259 2.55 -14.35 0.04
N GLU A 260 2.28 -13.79 -1.14
CA GLU A 260 1.85 -12.39 -1.30
C GLU A 260 0.56 -12.11 -0.53
N ARG A 261 -0.42 -13.03 -0.61
CA ARG A 261 -1.67 -12.96 0.15
C ARG A 261 -1.43 -12.92 1.65
N GLU A 262 -0.61 -13.82 2.21
CA GLU A 262 -0.32 -13.85 3.65
C GLU A 262 0.33 -12.54 4.14
N GLN A 263 1.09 -11.85 3.30
CA GLN A 263 1.66 -10.54 3.65
C GLN A 263 0.59 -9.46 3.78
N ILE A 264 -0.33 -9.36 2.83
CA ILE A 264 -1.44 -8.39 2.90
C ILE A 264 -2.35 -8.70 4.08
N LEU A 265 -2.69 -9.96 4.29
CA LEU A 265 -3.53 -10.40 5.41
C LEU A 265 -2.92 -10.07 6.78
N PHE A 266 -1.59 -10.04 6.89
CA PHE A 266 -0.92 -9.58 8.10
C PHE A 266 -1.28 -8.13 8.44
N HIS A 267 -1.24 -7.21 7.47
CA HIS A 267 -1.60 -5.81 7.71
C HIS A 267 -3.08 -5.62 8.05
N LEU A 268 -3.96 -6.38 7.41
CA LEU A 268 -5.40 -6.33 7.67
C LEU A 268 -5.75 -6.81 9.08
N VAL A 269 -5.23 -7.97 9.50
CA VAL A 269 -5.64 -8.63 10.75
C VAL A 269 -4.87 -8.12 11.98
N GLU A 270 -3.54 -7.97 11.86
CA GLU A 270 -2.72 -7.61 13.02
C GLU A 270 -2.71 -6.11 13.32
N ILE A 271 -2.99 -5.29 12.31
CA ILE A 271 -2.89 -3.84 12.41
C ILE A 271 -4.25 -3.17 12.24
N LEU A 272 -4.84 -3.25 11.04
CA LEU A 272 -6.03 -2.49 10.69
C LEU A 272 -7.28 -2.93 11.47
N TYR A 273 -7.46 -4.22 11.71
CA TYR A 273 -8.53 -4.75 12.56
C TYR A 273 -8.53 -4.12 13.97
N ARG A 274 -7.35 -3.73 14.47
CA ARG A 274 -7.21 -3.10 15.79
C ARG A 274 -7.28 -1.58 15.75
N VAL A 275 -6.94 -0.96 14.61
CA VAL A 275 -6.92 0.50 14.43
C VAL A 275 -8.31 1.07 14.15
N VAL A 276 -9.11 0.37 13.33
CA VAL A 276 -10.40 0.88 12.86
C VAL A 276 -11.32 1.38 13.97
N PRO A 277 -11.58 0.66 15.07
CA PRO A 277 -12.45 1.20 16.11
C PRO A 277 -11.94 2.52 16.73
N ALA A 278 -10.63 2.59 17.00
CA ALA A 278 -10.02 3.78 17.58
C ALA A 278 -10.08 4.99 16.62
N PHE A 279 -10.04 4.75 15.33
CA PHE A 279 -10.21 5.79 14.32
C PHE A 279 -11.61 6.42 14.35
N TYR A 280 -12.65 5.61 14.48
CA TYR A 280 -14.02 6.13 14.64
C TYR A 280 -14.22 6.86 15.96
N GLU A 281 -13.63 6.37 17.04
CA GLU A 281 -13.63 7.01 18.35
C GLU A 281 -13.00 8.41 18.27
N GLU A 282 -11.88 8.56 17.54
CA GLU A 282 -11.22 9.85 17.34
C GLU A 282 -12.09 10.82 16.54
N ILE A 283 -12.83 10.34 15.53
CA ILE A 283 -13.76 11.20 14.78
C ILE A 283 -14.89 11.67 15.69
N SER A 284 -15.55 10.77 16.42
CA SER A 284 -16.63 11.13 17.33
C SER A 284 -16.16 12.10 18.43
N GLN A 285 -14.97 11.87 19.00
CA GLN A 285 -14.35 12.77 19.96
C GLN A 285 -14.10 14.16 19.37
N ALA A 286 -13.50 14.25 18.19
CA ALA A 286 -13.22 15.53 17.54
C ALA A 286 -14.49 16.33 17.24
N ILE A 287 -15.55 15.66 16.76
CA ILE A 287 -16.86 16.30 16.53
C ILE A 287 -17.44 16.76 17.87
N GLY A 288 -17.44 15.91 18.89
CA GLY A 288 -17.97 16.23 20.22
C GLY A 288 -17.30 17.44 20.85
N GLU A 289 -15.96 17.50 20.80
CA GLU A 289 -15.18 18.62 21.33
C GLU A 289 -15.43 19.93 20.55
N ILE A 290 -15.43 19.86 19.21
CA ILE A 290 -15.51 21.05 18.36
C ILE A 290 -16.93 21.62 18.29
N TYR A 291 -17.96 20.76 18.22
CA TYR A 291 -19.37 21.18 18.17
C TYR A 291 -20.06 21.21 19.54
N SER A 292 -19.34 20.85 20.62
CA SER A 292 -19.85 20.84 21.99
C SER A 292 -21.07 19.93 22.20
N VAL A 293 -20.99 18.71 21.63
CA VAL A 293 -21.99 17.65 21.79
C VAL A 293 -21.37 16.39 22.39
N PRO A 294 -22.11 15.53 23.09
CA PRO A 294 -21.56 14.31 23.63
C PRO A 294 -21.04 13.39 22.52
N ALA A 295 -19.79 12.97 22.60
CA ALA A 295 -19.19 12.09 21.59
C ALA A 295 -19.93 10.75 21.41
N ASP A 296 -20.51 10.23 22.49
CA ASP A 296 -21.31 8.98 22.51
C ASP A 296 -22.65 9.09 21.83
N SER A 297 -23.18 10.31 21.60
CA SER A 297 -24.41 10.56 20.84
C SER A 297 -24.19 10.51 19.32
N ILE A 298 -22.94 10.48 18.86
CA ILE A 298 -22.59 10.57 17.44
C ILE A 298 -22.55 9.14 16.86
N ASP A 299 -23.51 8.81 16.00
CA ASP A 299 -23.49 7.57 15.22
C ASP A 299 -22.92 7.81 13.83
N LEU A 300 -21.78 7.21 13.57
CA LEU A 300 -21.07 7.33 12.29
C LEU A 300 -21.34 6.08 11.43
N PRO A 301 -21.68 6.21 10.16
CA PRO A 301 -21.78 5.08 9.26
C PRO A 301 -20.41 4.45 8.95
N CYS A 302 -20.42 3.33 8.22
CA CYS A 302 -19.20 2.65 7.81
C CYS A 302 -18.52 3.41 6.64
N ILE A 303 -17.53 4.26 6.96
CA ILE A 303 -16.77 5.05 6.00
C ILE A 303 -15.43 4.43 5.59
N VAL A 304 -14.97 3.39 6.28
CA VAL A 304 -13.69 2.72 5.97
C VAL A 304 -13.97 1.30 5.47
N ARG A 305 -13.35 0.96 4.35
CA ARG A 305 -13.34 -0.38 3.76
C ARG A 305 -11.95 -0.72 3.28
N PHE A 306 -11.69 -1.99 3.00
CA PHE A 306 -10.41 -2.44 2.47
C PHE A 306 -10.63 -3.33 1.27
N GLY A 307 -9.76 -3.17 0.26
CA GLY A 307 -9.73 -4.00 -0.92
C GLY A 307 -8.37 -4.69 -1.11
N SER A 308 -8.32 -5.66 -2.00
CA SER A 308 -7.09 -6.34 -2.41
C SER A 308 -7.13 -6.69 -3.89
N TRP A 309 -5.95 -6.69 -4.52
CA TRP A 309 -5.73 -7.26 -5.85
C TRP A 309 -5.01 -8.61 -5.78
N VAL A 310 -4.45 -8.95 -4.60
CA VAL A 310 -3.67 -10.17 -4.45
C VAL A 310 -4.58 -11.40 -4.49
N GLY A 311 -4.35 -12.22 -5.49
CA GLY A 311 -5.18 -13.38 -5.81
C GLY A 311 -6.31 -13.13 -6.80
N GLY A 312 -6.46 -11.87 -7.31
CA GLY A 312 -7.45 -11.49 -8.33
C GLY A 312 -6.85 -10.83 -9.57
N ASP A 313 -5.59 -10.41 -9.53
CA ASP A 313 -4.91 -9.75 -10.64
C ASP A 313 -4.38 -10.78 -11.64
N MET A 314 -5.16 -11.04 -12.70
CA MET A 314 -4.81 -11.97 -13.78
C MET A 314 -3.95 -11.32 -14.86
N ASP A 315 -3.91 -10.00 -14.91
CA ASP A 315 -3.09 -9.26 -15.85
C ASP A 315 -1.61 -9.46 -15.50
N SER A 316 -0.87 -10.04 -16.41
CA SER A 316 0.54 -10.39 -16.25
C SER A 316 0.86 -11.45 -15.18
N ASN A 317 -0.15 -12.16 -14.65
CA ASN A 317 0.05 -13.23 -13.68
C ASN A 317 -0.68 -14.53 -14.05
N PRO A 318 0.03 -15.52 -14.63
CA PRO A 318 -0.58 -16.76 -15.06
C PRO A 318 -1.06 -17.66 -13.91
N ASP A 319 -0.60 -17.46 -12.67
CA ASP A 319 -0.96 -18.28 -11.52
C ASP A 319 -2.28 -17.85 -10.85
N VAL A 320 -2.84 -16.71 -11.28
CA VAL A 320 -4.16 -16.25 -10.83
C VAL A 320 -5.26 -16.84 -11.69
N HIS A 321 -6.15 -17.58 -11.06
CA HIS A 321 -7.28 -18.26 -11.67
C HIS A 321 -8.38 -18.56 -10.64
N ALA A 322 -9.48 -19.18 -11.05
CA ALA A 322 -10.63 -19.50 -10.21
C ALA A 322 -10.28 -20.20 -8.88
N LYS A 323 -9.33 -21.13 -8.87
CA LYS A 323 -8.88 -21.81 -7.65
C LYS A 323 -8.17 -20.84 -6.70
N THR A 324 -7.26 -20.00 -7.22
CA THR A 324 -6.53 -18.99 -6.45
C THR A 324 -7.50 -18.01 -5.76
N ILE A 325 -8.54 -17.59 -6.48
CA ILE A 325 -9.58 -16.70 -5.95
C ILE A 325 -10.34 -17.38 -4.81
N ARG A 326 -10.80 -18.64 -4.98
CA ARG A 326 -11.47 -19.41 -3.93
C ARG A 326 -10.60 -19.60 -2.68
N GLU A 327 -9.33 -19.94 -2.87
CA GLU A 327 -8.37 -20.10 -1.76
C GLU A 327 -8.14 -18.77 -1.02
N THR A 328 -8.12 -17.64 -1.75
CA THR A 328 -7.98 -16.31 -1.15
C THR A 328 -9.16 -16.00 -0.23
N PHE A 329 -10.38 -16.20 -0.69
CA PHE A 329 -11.56 -15.95 0.13
C PHE A 329 -11.70 -16.93 1.30
N ALA A 330 -11.39 -18.19 1.09
CA ALA A 330 -11.38 -19.17 2.17
C ALA A 330 -10.39 -18.78 3.29
N ARG A 331 -9.23 -18.27 2.91
CA ARG A 331 -8.21 -17.79 3.87
C ARG A 331 -8.61 -16.51 4.57
N GLN A 332 -9.17 -15.54 3.85
CA GLN A 332 -9.71 -14.31 4.42
C GLN A 332 -10.81 -14.60 5.43
N GLN A 333 -11.79 -15.45 5.07
CA GLN A 333 -12.86 -15.86 5.97
C GLN A 333 -12.31 -16.56 7.23
N GLN A 334 -11.38 -17.49 7.07
CA GLN A 334 -10.76 -18.17 8.19
C GLN A 334 -10.18 -17.19 9.21
N LEU A 335 -9.42 -16.21 8.74
CA LEU A 335 -8.74 -15.24 9.61
C LEU A 335 -9.72 -14.31 10.32
N ILE A 336 -10.72 -13.82 9.63
CA ILE A 336 -11.67 -12.88 10.25
C ILE A 336 -12.63 -13.57 11.21
N LEU A 337 -13.11 -14.77 10.88
CA LEU A 337 -13.96 -15.55 11.80
C LEU A 337 -13.19 -15.95 13.07
N ASN A 338 -11.90 -16.31 12.94
CA ASN A 338 -11.06 -16.57 14.10
C ASN A 338 -10.86 -15.31 14.96
N ALA A 339 -10.64 -14.14 14.34
CA ALA A 339 -10.52 -12.89 15.07
C ALA A 339 -11.82 -12.53 15.84
N TYR A 340 -12.99 -12.75 15.24
CA TYR A 340 -14.28 -12.56 15.92
C TYR A 340 -14.51 -13.58 17.01
N PHE A 341 -14.15 -14.84 16.79
CA PHE A 341 -14.23 -15.89 17.79
C PHE A 341 -13.41 -15.53 19.05
N GLU A 342 -12.15 -15.16 18.88
CA GLU A 342 -11.29 -14.73 19.98
C GLU A 342 -11.82 -13.48 20.69
N GLU A 343 -12.42 -12.55 19.96
CA GLU A 343 -13.03 -11.36 20.54
C GLU A 343 -14.26 -11.71 21.38
N CYS A 344 -15.14 -12.57 20.89
CA CYS A 344 -16.29 -13.06 21.65
C CYS A 344 -15.85 -13.77 22.95
N GLN A 345 -14.79 -14.58 22.91
CA GLN A 345 -14.24 -15.20 24.13
C GLN A 345 -13.72 -14.17 25.13
N ARG A 346 -12.93 -13.18 24.66
CA ARG A 346 -12.42 -12.08 25.50
C ARG A 346 -13.55 -11.25 26.11
N LEU A 347 -14.60 -10.97 25.34
CA LEU A 347 -15.78 -10.26 25.81
C LEU A 347 -16.58 -11.11 26.81
N ALA A 348 -16.69 -12.42 26.60
CA ALA A 348 -17.32 -13.33 27.54
C ALA A 348 -16.61 -13.38 28.90
N GLU A 349 -15.29 -13.21 28.92
CA GLU A 349 -14.54 -13.08 30.19
C GLU A 349 -14.84 -11.77 30.91
N ARG A 350 -15.01 -10.66 30.16
CA ARG A 350 -15.21 -9.30 30.71
C ARG A 350 -16.66 -9.03 31.13
N LEU A 351 -17.63 -9.47 30.34
CA LEU A 351 -19.06 -9.26 30.59
C LEU A 351 -19.60 -10.34 31.54
N SER A 352 -19.40 -10.13 32.82
CA SER A 352 -19.76 -11.07 33.91
C SER A 352 -20.98 -10.62 34.70
N GLN A 353 -21.80 -9.72 34.16
CA GLN A 353 -23.00 -9.23 34.83
C GLN A 353 -23.98 -10.37 35.08
N SER A 354 -24.45 -10.47 36.35
CA SER A 354 -25.49 -11.39 36.75
C SER A 354 -26.86 -10.76 36.49
N GLU A 355 -27.82 -11.58 36.07
CA GLU A 355 -29.24 -11.20 35.92
C GLU A 355 -29.88 -10.69 37.23
N GLU A 356 -29.31 -11.04 38.39
CA GLU A 356 -29.74 -10.54 39.69
C GLU A 356 -29.29 -9.09 39.95
N ARG A 357 -28.26 -8.62 39.26
CA ARG A 357 -27.64 -7.29 39.50
C ARG A 357 -27.83 -6.32 38.37
N ALA A 358 -28.02 -6.81 37.14
CA ALA A 358 -28.21 -6.05 35.95
C ALA A 358 -29.50 -6.41 35.25
N SER A 359 -30.23 -5.40 34.79
CA SER A 359 -31.41 -5.63 33.98
C SER A 359 -31.02 -6.12 32.59
N ILE A 360 -31.53 -7.25 32.18
CA ILE A 360 -31.31 -7.85 30.89
C ILE A 360 -32.55 -7.69 30.01
N SER A 361 -32.38 -7.28 28.75
CA SER A 361 -33.54 -7.14 27.86
C SER A 361 -34.22 -8.47 27.55
N VAL A 362 -35.55 -8.48 27.52
CA VAL A 362 -36.35 -9.67 27.17
C VAL A 362 -35.94 -10.24 25.80
N LYS A 363 -35.62 -9.37 24.82
CA LYS A 363 -35.19 -9.79 23.49
C LYS A 363 -33.90 -10.60 23.56
N LEU A 364 -32.94 -10.20 24.41
CA LEU A 364 -31.70 -10.95 24.56
C LEU A 364 -31.92 -12.30 25.22
N THR A 365 -32.75 -12.34 26.27
CA THR A 365 -33.10 -13.61 26.95
C THR A 365 -33.75 -14.58 25.97
N GLN A 366 -34.71 -14.13 25.19
CA GLN A 366 -35.38 -14.93 24.17
C GLN A 366 -34.36 -15.47 23.13
N ARG A 367 -33.45 -14.63 22.67
CA ARG A 367 -32.39 -15.03 21.69
C ARG A 367 -31.45 -16.07 22.30
N ILE A 368 -31.09 -15.96 23.55
CA ILE A 368 -30.28 -16.96 24.27
C ILE A 368 -31.01 -18.32 24.29
N GLU A 369 -32.31 -18.35 24.60
CA GLU A 369 -33.11 -19.56 24.58
C GLU A 369 -33.22 -20.21 23.20
N ASP A 370 -33.42 -19.40 22.16
CA ASP A 370 -33.42 -19.87 20.76
C ASP A 370 -32.09 -20.51 20.40
N TYR A 371 -30.99 -19.93 20.84
CA TYR A 371 -29.65 -20.43 20.56
C TYR A 371 -29.25 -21.66 21.40
N MET A 372 -29.93 -21.94 22.50
CA MET A 372 -29.74 -23.22 23.21
C MET A 372 -30.10 -24.42 22.34
N ARG A 373 -31.07 -24.24 21.44
CA ARG A 373 -31.47 -25.28 20.46
C ARG A 373 -30.49 -25.34 19.28
N LEU A 374 -29.99 -24.21 18.81
CA LEU A 374 -29.10 -24.14 17.66
C LEU A 374 -27.64 -24.52 17.98
N ALA A 375 -27.16 -24.21 19.19
CA ALA A 375 -25.81 -24.44 19.63
C ALA A 375 -25.71 -25.14 21.01
N PRO A 376 -26.25 -26.36 21.15
CA PRO A 376 -26.40 -27.03 22.46
C PRO A 376 -25.07 -27.23 23.22
N GLY A 377 -23.94 -27.33 22.51
CA GLY A 377 -22.62 -27.46 23.14
C GLY A 377 -22.09 -26.21 23.84
N ALA A 378 -22.73 -25.05 23.69
CA ALA A 378 -22.33 -23.84 24.40
C ALA A 378 -22.67 -23.92 25.90
N ARG A 379 -23.79 -24.54 26.26
CA ARG A 379 -24.21 -24.78 27.66
C ARG A 379 -23.26 -25.77 28.36
N ALA A 380 -22.92 -26.86 27.70
CA ALA A 380 -22.02 -27.87 28.24
C ALA A 380 -20.61 -27.33 28.57
N ALA A 381 -20.16 -26.33 27.84
CA ALA A 381 -18.89 -25.64 28.07
C ALA A 381 -18.95 -24.54 29.17
N THR A 382 -20.16 -24.21 29.64
CA THR A 382 -20.38 -23.17 30.65
C THR A 382 -20.60 -23.81 32.01
N PRO A 383 -19.73 -23.62 33.03
CA PRO A 383 -19.98 -24.13 34.37
C PRO A 383 -21.31 -23.61 34.91
N ALA A 384 -22.04 -24.43 35.65
CA ALA A 384 -23.37 -24.10 36.22
C ALA A 384 -23.39 -22.77 36.99
N ARG A 385 -22.32 -22.45 37.70
CA ARG A 385 -22.13 -21.13 38.37
C ARG A 385 -22.13 -19.91 37.43
N ARG A 386 -22.03 -20.08 36.12
CA ARG A 386 -22.02 -19.03 35.10
C ARG A 386 -23.32 -18.91 34.30
N GLU A 387 -24.28 -19.82 34.53
CA GLU A 387 -25.58 -19.82 33.82
C GLU A 387 -26.38 -18.55 34.07
N ARG A 388 -26.15 -17.88 35.23
CA ARG A 388 -26.79 -16.61 35.56
C ARG A 388 -26.09 -15.37 35.01
N MET A 389 -25.20 -15.52 34.03
CA MET A 389 -24.45 -14.45 33.38
C MET A 389 -24.84 -14.38 31.89
N PRO A 390 -26.00 -13.78 31.54
CA PRO A 390 -26.58 -13.87 30.19
C PRO A 390 -25.68 -13.38 29.08
N TYR A 391 -25.00 -12.24 29.27
CA TYR A 391 -24.07 -11.72 28.23
C TYR A 391 -22.91 -12.69 27.95
N ARG A 392 -22.35 -13.30 28.98
CA ARG A 392 -21.27 -14.31 28.84
C ARG A 392 -21.77 -15.53 28.07
N LEU A 393 -22.97 -16.06 28.48
CA LEU A 393 -23.56 -17.21 27.82
C LEU A 393 -23.84 -16.92 26.34
N PHE A 394 -24.42 -15.77 26.04
CA PHE A 394 -24.72 -15.39 24.67
C PHE A 394 -23.46 -15.27 23.83
N LEU A 395 -22.41 -14.59 24.31
CA LEU A 395 -21.13 -14.46 23.62
C LEU A 395 -20.47 -15.82 23.33
N MET A 396 -20.60 -16.78 24.23
CA MET A 396 -20.15 -18.16 23.99
C MET A 396 -20.99 -18.87 22.90
N GLN A 397 -22.30 -18.61 22.85
CA GLN A 397 -23.16 -19.09 21.77
C GLN A 397 -22.78 -18.47 20.42
N LEU A 398 -22.49 -17.14 20.38
CA LEU A 398 -22.01 -16.45 19.19
C LEU A 398 -20.68 -17.05 18.72
N ALA A 399 -19.72 -17.25 19.62
CA ALA A 399 -18.46 -17.91 19.31
C ALA A 399 -18.64 -19.30 18.70
N LYS A 400 -19.60 -20.09 19.24
CA LYS A 400 -19.92 -21.41 18.72
C LYS A 400 -20.52 -21.33 17.31
N ARG A 401 -21.45 -20.40 17.06
CA ARG A 401 -22.03 -20.18 15.74
C ARG A 401 -20.99 -19.73 14.72
N LEU A 402 -20.04 -18.83 15.08
CA LEU A 402 -18.91 -18.46 14.22
C LEU A 402 -18.08 -19.67 13.81
N ARG A 403 -17.84 -20.60 14.75
CA ARG A 403 -17.18 -21.87 14.45
C ARG A 403 -17.98 -22.73 13.46
N TYR A 404 -19.31 -22.83 13.63
CA TYR A 404 -20.19 -23.54 12.70
C TYR A 404 -20.17 -22.90 11.30
N THR A 405 -20.13 -21.56 11.21
CA THR A 405 -19.96 -20.83 9.94
C THR A 405 -18.65 -21.24 9.25
N TYR A 406 -17.55 -21.29 10.01
CA TYR A 406 -16.25 -21.75 9.47
C TYR A 406 -16.30 -23.22 9.00
N GLU A 407 -16.94 -24.09 9.76
CA GLU A 407 -17.09 -25.52 9.44
C GLU A 407 -18.14 -25.79 8.34
N GLY A 408 -18.88 -24.77 7.90
CA GLY A 408 -19.95 -24.90 6.89
C GLY A 408 -21.17 -25.69 7.37
N ARG A 409 -21.44 -25.64 8.67
CA ARG A 409 -22.61 -26.32 9.27
C ARG A 409 -23.88 -25.47 9.14
N ALA A 410 -25.04 -26.11 9.04
CA ALA A 410 -26.33 -25.45 8.89
C ALA A 410 -26.69 -24.44 10.01
N ASN A 411 -26.15 -24.66 11.23
CA ASN A 411 -26.39 -23.77 12.37
C ASN A 411 -25.41 -22.60 12.48
N GLY A 412 -24.56 -22.37 11.46
CA GLY A 412 -23.70 -21.21 11.35
C GLY A 412 -24.48 -19.93 11.06
N TYR A 413 -23.76 -18.84 10.87
CA TYR A 413 -24.30 -17.60 10.34
C TYR A 413 -24.33 -17.66 8.81
N ASP A 414 -25.42 -17.22 8.20
CA ASP A 414 -25.54 -17.13 6.75
C ASP A 414 -24.68 -15.97 6.22
N ASP A 415 -24.71 -14.83 6.94
CA ASP A 415 -23.92 -13.65 6.59
C ASP A 415 -23.46 -12.86 7.84
N ALA A 416 -22.63 -11.85 7.61
CA ALA A 416 -22.11 -11.00 8.69
C ALA A 416 -23.20 -10.10 9.33
N ARG A 417 -24.32 -9.88 8.66
CA ARG A 417 -25.43 -9.06 9.20
C ARG A 417 -26.10 -9.78 10.34
N GLN A 418 -26.40 -11.07 10.20
CA GLN A 418 -26.94 -11.84 11.32
C GLN A 418 -26.04 -11.81 12.56
N PHE A 419 -24.73 -11.93 12.38
CA PHE A 419 -23.77 -11.81 13.49
C PHE A 419 -23.75 -10.40 14.08
N ARG A 420 -23.82 -9.36 13.23
CA ARG A 420 -23.91 -7.98 13.64
C ARG A 420 -25.16 -7.70 14.49
N ASP A 421 -26.30 -8.23 14.05
CA ASP A 421 -27.59 -8.05 14.73
C ASP A 421 -27.57 -8.68 16.13
N ASP A 422 -26.95 -9.84 16.27
CA ASP A 422 -26.76 -10.48 17.58
C ASP A 422 -25.84 -9.63 18.51
N VAL A 423 -24.75 -9.07 17.97
CA VAL A 423 -23.87 -8.18 18.75
C VAL A 423 -24.58 -6.86 19.08
N GLN A 424 -25.39 -6.33 18.16
CA GLN A 424 -26.22 -5.15 18.38
C GLN A 424 -27.23 -5.35 19.52
N LEU A 425 -27.82 -6.54 19.60
CA LEU A 425 -28.75 -6.92 20.68
C LEU A 425 -28.07 -6.84 22.08
N ILE A 426 -26.78 -7.17 22.18
CA ILE A 426 -26.00 -6.99 23.41
C ILE A 426 -25.87 -5.49 23.73
N ALA A 427 -25.56 -4.66 22.73
CA ALA A 427 -25.42 -3.22 22.91
C ALA A 427 -26.73 -2.59 23.42
N GLU A 428 -27.87 -2.94 22.81
CA GLU A 428 -29.20 -2.48 23.18
C GLU A 428 -29.57 -2.89 24.60
N SER A 429 -29.29 -4.16 24.96
CA SER A 429 -29.56 -4.66 26.30
C SER A 429 -28.71 -3.99 27.38
N LEU A 430 -27.42 -3.70 27.09
CA LEU A 430 -26.56 -2.95 28.00
C LEU A 430 -27.06 -1.52 28.22
N LEU A 431 -27.47 -0.81 27.16
CA LEU A 431 -28.02 0.52 27.26
C LEU A 431 -29.31 0.54 28.09
N ALA A 432 -30.26 -0.35 27.83
CA ALA A 432 -31.49 -0.46 28.56
C ALA A 432 -31.27 -0.83 30.04
N GLY A 433 -30.24 -1.59 30.35
CA GLY A 433 -29.86 -2.06 31.67
C GLY A 433 -28.89 -1.16 32.43
N LYS A 434 -28.72 0.13 32.03
CA LYS A 434 -27.73 1.08 32.62
C LYS A 434 -26.29 0.61 32.51
N GLY A 435 -25.98 -0.20 31.49
CA GLY A 435 -24.68 -0.80 31.27
C GLY A 435 -23.75 0.00 30.35
N GLU A 436 -23.96 1.30 30.16
CA GLU A 436 -23.16 2.17 29.31
C GLU A 436 -21.66 2.06 29.64
N HIS A 437 -21.33 2.10 30.94
CA HIS A 437 -19.95 1.94 31.42
C HIS A 437 -19.58 0.49 31.75
N ALA A 438 -20.51 -0.46 31.58
CA ALA A 438 -20.34 -1.86 31.92
C ALA A 438 -20.05 -2.76 30.70
N GLY A 439 -19.37 -2.23 29.68
CA GLY A 439 -18.89 -2.98 28.55
C GLY A 439 -19.38 -2.55 27.17
N LEU A 440 -20.30 -1.59 27.07
CA LEU A 440 -20.84 -1.08 25.80
C LEU A 440 -19.72 -0.60 24.86
N PHE A 441 -18.70 0.07 25.36
CA PHE A 441 -17.53 0.49 24.62
C PHE A 441 -16.87 -0.66 23.83
N HIS A 442 -16.71 -1.82 24.47
CA HIS A 442 -16.11 -2.98 23.81
C HIS A 442 -17.03 -3.60 22.74
N ILE A 443 -18.34 -3.61 23.00
CA ILE A 443 -19.35 -4.10 22.04
C ILE A 443 -19.41 -3.18 20.82
N ARG A 444 -19.42 -1.86 21.01
CA ARG A 444 -19.35 -0.88 19.91
C ARG A 444 -18.11 -1.09 19.03
N ARG A 445 -16.95 -1.38 19.64
CA ARG A 445 -15.74 -1.72 18.90
C ARG A 445 -15.88 -2.98 18.05
N LEU A 446 -16.55 -4.00 18.57
CA LEU A 446 -16.81 -5.21 17.80
C LEU A 446 -17.77 -4.93 16.63
N LEU A 447 -18.83 -4.14 16.85
CA LEU A 447 -19.74 -3.71 15.79
C LEU A 447 -19.00 -2.97 14.67
N ARG A 448 -18.14 -2.02 15.00
CA ARG A 448 -17.32 -1.29 14.00
C ARG A 448 -16.43 -2.22 13.18
N ARG A 449 -15.88 -3.26 13.79
CA ARG A 449 -15.10 -4.28 13.07
C ARG A 449 -15.98 -5.10 12.12
N ILE A 450 -17.16 -5.52 12.56
CA ILE A 450 -18.10 -6.28 11.73
C ILE A 450 -18.55 -5.42 10.53
N ASP A 451 -18.90 -4.16 10.76
CA ASP A 451 -19.31 -3.22 9.71
C ASP A 451 -18.21 -3.01 8.66
N THR A 452 -16.94 -2.96 9.08
CA THR A 452 -15.79 -2.73 8.19
C THR A 452 -15.38 -4.00 7.45
N PHE A 453 -15.23 -5.12 8.15
CA PHE A 453 -14.57 -6.33 7.63
C PHE A 453 -15.54 -7.44 7.19
N GLY A 454 -16.79 -7.43 7.65
CA GLY A 454 -17.74 -8.49 7.35
C GLY A 454 -17.18 -9.88 7.62
N PHE A 455 -17.57 -10.87 6.83
CA PHE A 455 -16.96 -12.22 6.81
C PHE A 455 -15.95 -12.40 5.66
N HIS A 456 -15.74 -11.36 4.85
CA HIS A 456 -14.84 -11.37 3.70
C HIS A 456 -13.49 -10.69 3.97
N LEU A 457 -13.30 -9.99 5.08
CA LEU A 457 -12.12 -9.26 5.54
C LEU A 457 -11.74 -8.09 4.62
N ALA A 458 -11.61 -8.31 3.33
CA ALA A 458 -11.38 -7.29 2.30
C ALA A 458 -12.07 -7.70 1.00
N SER A 459 -12.57 -6.73 0.23
CA SER A 459 -13.07 -6.98 -1.12
C SER A 459 -11.92 -7.42 -2.03
N LEU A 460 -12.22 -8.27 -3.01
CA LEU A 460 -11.25 -8.66 -4.02
C LEU A 460 -11.67 -8.06 -5.37
N ASP A 461 -10.77 -7.31 -6.01
CA ASP A 461 -10.89 -6.94 -7.41
C ASP A 461 -10.27 -8.04 -8.27
N VAL A 462 -10.86 -8.27 -9.44
CA VAL A 462 -10.24 -9.08 -10.49
C VAL A 462 -9.87 -8.16 -11.63
N ARG A 463 -8.68 -8.34 -12.17
CA ARG A 463 -8.17 -7.55 -13.28
C ARG A 463 -7.71 -8.45 -14.42
N GLN A 464 -8.17 -8.14 -15.66
CA GLN A 464 -7.75 -8.81 -16.88
C GLN A 464 -7.52 -7.80 -18.00
N HIS A 465 -6.55 -8.08 -18.87
CA HIS A 465 -6.23 -7.22 -20.00
C HIS A 465 -7.26 -7.33 -21.12
N ALA A 466 -7.64 -6.19 -21.72
CA ALA A 466 -8.64 -6.11 -22.80
C ALA A 466 -8.33 -7.05 -23.98
N ALA A 467 -7.06 -7.14 -24.41
CA ALA A 467 -6.67 -8.03 -25.49
C ALA A 467 -6.99 -9.50 -25.23
N VAL A 468 -6.89 -9.97 -23.97
CA VAL A 468 -7.25 -11.33 -23.60
C VAL A 468 -8.76 -11.55 -23.74
N LEU A 469 -9.57 -10.57 -23.32
CA LEU A 469 -11.02 -10.64 -23.45
C LEU A 469 -11.43 -10.70 -24.92
N HIS A 470 -10.85 -9.84 -25.78
CA HIS A 470 -11.11 -9.85 -27.21
C HIS A 470 -10.68 -11.14 -27.91
N ARG A 471 -9.54 -11.74 -27.50
CA ARG A 471 -9.12 -13.04 -27.99
C ARG A 471 -10.15 -14.13 -27.71
N ILE A 472 -10.72 -14.14 -26.50
CA ILE A 472 -11.77 -15.11 -26.12
C ILE A 472 -13.06 -14.86 -26.91
N ILE A 473 -13.43 -13.60 -27.13
CA ILE A 473 -14.60 -13.23 -27.95
C ILE A 473 -14.39 -13.66 -29.42
N SER A 474 -13.22 -13.39 -29.99
CA SER A 474 -12.88 -13.82 -31.34
C SER A 474 -13.06 -15.33 -31.53
N GLN A 475 -12.47 -16.09 -30.62
CA GLN A 475 -12.51 -17.55 -30.66
C GLN A 475 -13.95 -18.08 -30.40
N GLY A 476 -14.63 -17.62 -29.35
CA GLY A 476 -15.97 -18.11 -29.01
C GLY A 476 -17.05 -17.64 -29.99
N GLY A 477 -16.85 -16.49 -30.62
CA GLY A 477 -17.72 -15.96 -31.70
C GLY A 477 -17.49 -16.60 -33.06
N ASP A 478 -16.46 -17.44 -33.20
CA ASP A 478 -16.02 -18.01 -34.50
C ASP A 478 -15.76 -16.91 -35.55
N ASP A 479 -15.05 -15.84 -35.13
CA ASP A 479 -14.78 -14.68 -35.96
C ASP A 479 -13.27 -14.40 -36.03
N PRO A 480 -12.57 -15.02 -37.00
CA PRO A 480 -11.13 -14.81 -37.17
C PRO A 480 -10.77 -13.39 -37.60
N ALA A 481 -11.72 -12.63 -38.20
CA ALA A 481 -11.52 -11.23 -38.59
C ALA A 481 -11.67 -10.25 -37.40
N TRP A 482 -12.00 -10.74 -36.21
CA TRP A 482 -12.21 -9.90 -35.02
C TRP A 482 -11.04 -8.94 -34.68
N PRO A 483 -9.75 -9.35 -34.77
CA PRO A 483 -8.63 -8.45 -34.49
C PRO A 483 -8.54 -7.26 -35.45
N ASP A 484 -8.95 -7.46 -36.69
CA ASP A 484 -8.86 -6.46 -37.78
C ASP A 484 -10.04 -5.47 -37.78
N ARG A 485 -11.09 -5.76 -36.98
CA ARG A 485 -12.24 -4.86 -36.86
C ARG A 485 -11.91 -3.61 -36.10
N THR A 486 -12.51 -2.50 -36.46
CA THR A 486 -12.43 -1.24 -35.70
C THR A 486 -13.14 -1.36 -34.33
N GLY A 487 -12.75 -0.53 -33.35
CA GLY A 487 -13.42 -0.49 -32.06
C GLY A 487 -14.93 -0.19 -32.17
N ALA A 488 -15.33 0.65 -33.12
CA ALA A 488 -16.73 0.95 -33.37
C ALA A 488 -17.53 -0.27 -33.91
N GLU A 489 -16.93 -1.05 -34.79
CA GLU A 489 -17.54 -2.29 -35.30
C GLU A 489 -17.64 -3.34 -34.18
N ARG A 490 -16.60 -3.51 -33.39
CA ARG A 490 -16.61 -4.41 -32.23
C ARG A 490 -17.68 -3.98 -31.23
N THR A 491 -17.78 -2.69 -30.89
CA THR A 491 -18.81 -2.14 -30.01
C THR A 491 -20.22 -2.53 -30.47
N ARG A 492 -20.52 -2.31 -31.75
CA ARG A 492 -21.82 -2.66 -32.32
C ARG A 492 -22.12 -4.17 -32.26
N LEU A 493 -21.15 -5.01 -32.61
CA LEU A 493 -21.31 -6.47 -32.57
C LEU A 493 -21.50 -6.99 -31.14
N LEU A 494 -20.78 -6.43 -30.18
CA LEU A 494 -20.92 -6.78 -28.77
C LEU A 494 -22.27 -6.32 -28.20
N ALA A 495 -22.72 -5.12 -28.53
CA ALA A 495 -24.03 -4.63 -28.15
C ALA A 495 -25.17 -5.48 -28.73
N ASP A 496 -25.06 -5.88 -29.98
CA ASP A 496 -26.01 -6.79 -30.63
C ASP A 496 -26.04 -8.17 -29.97
N ALA A 497 -24.86 -8.72 -29.62
CA ALA A 497 -24.75 -9.99 -28.93
C ALA A 497 -25.37 -9.95 -27.53
N LEU A 498 -25.14 -8.87 -26.78
CA LEU A 498 -25.73 -8.62 -25.47
C LEU A 498 -27.26 -8.47 -25.53
N ASN A 499 -27.78 -7.78 -26.53
CA ASN A 499 -29.21 -7.58 -26.73
C ASN A 499 -29.93 -8.89 -27.11
N LYS A 500 -29.27 -9.76 -27.91
CA LYS A 500 -29.81 -11.06 -28.35
C LYS A 500 -29.54 -12.19 -27.37
N ASP A 501 -28.84 -11.92 -26.24
CA ASP A 501 -28.38 -12.93 -25.31
C ASP A 501 -27.60 -14.07 -25.98
N ALA A 502 -26.73 -13.70 -26.91
CA ALA A 502 -26.00 -14.65 -27.74
C ALA A 502 -24.88 -15.33 -26.91
N GLY A 503 -24.93 -16.65 -26.81
CA GLY A 503 -23.85 -17.47 -26.27
C GLY A 503 -22.70 -17.65 -27.27
N PRO A 504 -21.60 -18.33 -26.84
CA PRO A 504 -20.51 -18.67 -27.74
C PRO A 504 -21.01 -19.64 -28.81
N ARG A 505 -20.52 -19.45 -30.06
CA ARG A 505 -20.88 -20.27 -31.23
C ARG A 505 -20.11 -21.57 -31.29
N VAL A 506 -18.90 -21.55 -30.77
CA VAL A 506 -17.99 -22.70 -30.65
C VAL A 506 -17.52 -22.91 -29.22
N GLU A 507 -17.08 -24.13 -28.96
CA GLU A 507 -16.53 -24.45 -27.63
C GLU A 507 -15.26 -23.67 -27.39
N LEU A 508 -15.14 -23.04 -26.23
CA LEU A 508 -13.98 -22.25 -25.84
C LEU A 508 -12.75 -23.13 -25.58
N ASP A 509 -11.59 -22.59 -25.92
CA ASP A 509 -10.30 -23.19 -25.61
C ASP A 509 -9.97 -23.15 -24.09
N ALA A 510 -8.81 -23.63 -23.72
CA ALA A 510 -8.38 -23.65 -22.30
C ALA A 510 -8.31 -22.23 -21.68
N LEU A 511 -7.93 -21.20 -22.47
CA LEU A 511 -7.87 -19.82 -22.02
C LEU A 511 -9.28 -19.28 -21.77
N GLY A 512 -10.20 -19.50 -22.71
CA GLY A 512 -11.60 -19.09 -22.59
C GLY A 512 -12.28 -19.76 -21.41
N LYS A 513 -12.19 -21.09 -21.28
CA LYS A 513 -12.74 -21.85 -20.15
C LYS A 513 -12.18 -21.37 -18.81
N ARG A 514 -10.88 -21.09 -18.73
CA ARG A 514 -10.24 -20.58 -17.53
C ARG A 514 -10.77 -19.20 -17.10
N ASN A 515 -10.98 -18.30 -18.05
CA ASN A 515 -11.52 -16.97 -17.78
C ASN A 515 -13.01 -17.04 -17.38
N LEU A 516 -13.84 -17.83 -18.07
CA LEU A 516 -15.26 -18.01 -17.67
C LEU A 516 -15.36 -18.58 -16.26
N ALA A 517 -14.53 -19.55 -15.88
CA ALA A 517 -14.51 -20.10 -14.52
C ALA A 517 -14.18 -19.04 -13.45
N VAL A 518 -13.49 -17.97 -13.80
CA VAL A 518 -13.26 -16.82 -12.89
C VAL A 518 -14.56 -16.04 -12.67
N PHE A 519 -15.30 -15.71 -13.74
CA PHE A 519 -16.59 -15.05 -13.63
C PHE A 519 -17.58 -15.88 -12.79
N GLU A 520 -17.70 -17.19 -13.04
CA GLU A 520 -18.54 -18.12 -12.26
C GLU A 520 -18.15 -18.13 -10.78
N THR A 521 -16.83 -18.15 -10.51
CA THR A 521 -16.30 -18.12 -9.14
C THR A 521 -16.70 -16.82 -8.43
N PHE A 522 -16.69 -15.69 -9.12
CA PHE A 522 -17.14 -14.41 -8.58
C PHE A 522 -18.61 -14.44 -8.16
N ALA A 523 -19.48 -15.00 -8.99
CA ALA A 523 -20.89 -15.16 -8.66
C ALA A 523 -21.09 -16.03 -7.40
N GLN A 524 -20.35 -17.15 -7.31
CA GLN A 524 -20.37 -18.04 -6.14
C GLN A 524 -19.89 -17.33 -4.87
N ILE A 525 -18.83 -16.54 -4.96
CA ILE A 525 -18.26 -15.76 -3.85
C ILE A 525 -19.26 -14.69 -3.40
N ARG A 526 -19.86 -13.95 -4.34
CA ARG A 526 -20.88 -12.96 -4.03
C ARG A 526 -22.07 -13.56 -3.28
N HIS A 527 -22.49 -14.72 -3.70
CA HIS A 527 -23.58 -15.46 -3.01
C HIS A 527 -23.17 -15.89 -1.60
N ARG A 528 -21.96 -16.45 -1.46
CA ARG A 528 -21.49 -17.02 -0.18
C ARG A 528 -21.07 -15.99 0.85
N TYR A 529 -20.39 -14.92 0.44
CA TYR A 529 -19.77 -13.93 1.33
C TYR A 529 -20.45 -12.56 1.33
N GLY A 530 -21.48 -12.43 0.51
CA GLY A 530 -22.23 -11.20 0.32
C GLY A 530 -21.67 -10.26 -0.78
N PRO A 531 -22.47 -9.27 -1.20
CA PRO A 531 -22.14 -8.41 -2.34
C PRO A 531 -20.90 -7.54 -2.12
N ARG A 532 -20.52 -7.27 -0.88
CA ARG A 532 -19.35 -6.47 -0.51
C ARG A 532 -18.02 -7.24 -0.61
N ALA A 533 -18.05 -8.55 -0.75
CA ALA A 533 -16.86 -9.36 -0.90
C ALA A 533 -16.19 -9.16 -2.27
N VAL A 534 -16.98 -8.96 -3.31
CA VAL A 534 -16.52 -8.75 -4.67
C VAL A 534 -16.38 -7.25 -4.93
N GLY A 535 -15.20 -6.82 -5.39
CA GLY A 535 -14.94 -5.47 -5.86
C GLY A 535 -15.26 -5.31 -7.34
N TYR A 536 -14.39 -4.63 -8.09
CA TYR A 536 -14.54 -4.45 -9.53
C TYR A 536 -13.97 -5.63 -10.32
N PHE A 537 -14.61 -5.93 -11.46
CA PHE A 537 -13.92 -6.56 -12.58
C PHE A 537 -13.28 -5.45 -13.41
N ILE A 538 -11.94 -5.38 -13.38
CA ILE A 538 -11.16 -4.30 -13.97
C ILE A 538 -10.68 -4.76 -15.34
N VAL A 539 -10.98 -3.95 -16.36
CA VAL A 539 -10.49 -4.13 -17.72
C VAL A 539 -9.27 -3.24 -17.90
N SER A 540 -8.05 -3.81 -17.79
CA SER A 540 -6.82 -3.07 -18.02
C SER A 540 -6.52 -2.90 -19.50
N GLY A 541 -5.81 -1.82 -19.85
CA GLY A 541 -5.51 -1.47 -21.23
C GLY A 541 -6.73 -1.06 -22.04
N ALA A 542 -7.78 -0.56 -21.39
CA ALA A 542 -8.99 -0.10 -22.05
C ALA A 542 -8.71 1.09 -22.98
N LYS A 543 -9.19 0.98 -24.22
CA LYS A 543 -9.01 1.98 -25.29
C LYS A 543 -10.33 2.35 -25.97
N GLY A 544 -11.41 1.60 -25.70
CA GLY A 544 -12.71 1.80 -26.31
C GLY A 544 -13.87 1.24 -25.48
N PRO A 545 -15.12 1.57 -25.84
CA PRO A 545 -16.31 0.96 -25.21
C PRO A 545 -16.36 -0.56 -25.39
N ASP A 546 -15.86 -1.06 -26.52
CA ASP A 546 -15.78 -2.47 -26.86
C ASP A 546 -15.04 -3.31 -25.81
N ASP A 547 -13.99 -2.77 -25.19
CA ASP A 547 -13.22 -3.46 -24.15
C ASP A 547 -14.10 -3.80 -22.92
N VAL A 548 -14.95 -2.87 -22.52
CA VAL A 548 -15.86 -3.04 -21.37
C VAL A 548 -17.03 -3.94 -21.71
N LEU A 549 -17.59 -3.79 -22.92
CA LEU A 549 -18.67 -4.65 -23.42
C LEU A 549 -18.22 -6.10 -23.61
N ALA A 550 -16.94 -6.32 -23.97
CA ALA A 550 -16.38 -7.66 -24.04
C ALA A 550 -16.41 -8.36 -22.67
N ALA A 551 -16.01 -7.66 -21.59
CA ALA A 551 -16.10 -8.18 -20.23
C ALA A 551 -17.56 -8.48 -19.84
N LEU A 552 -18.50 -7.61 -20.21
CA LEU A 552 -19.93 -7.79 -19.95
C LEU A 552 -20.49 -9.02 -20.68
N LEU A 553 -20.11 -9.24 -21.94
CA LEU A 553 -20.52 -10.40 -22.71
C LEU A 553 -19.95 -11.71 -22.14
N LEU A 554 -18.66 -11.72 -21.76
CA LEU A 554 -18.05 -12.90 -21.13
C LEU A 554 -18.71 -13.24 -19.78
N ALA A 555 -19.09 -12.23 -18.99
CA ALA A 555 -19.87 -12.46 -17.76
C ALA A 555 -21.25 -13.09 -18.08
N ARG A 556 -21.88 -12.71 -19.19
CA ARG A 556 -23.12 -13.35 -19.68
C ARG A 556 -22.88 -14.80 -20.10
N TRP A 557 -21.84 -15.07 -20.87
CA TRP A 557 -21.46 -16.43 -21.26
C TRP A 557 -21.16 -17.33 -20.05
N ALA A 558 -20.65 -16.77 -18.98
CA ALA A 558 -20.45 -17.46 -17.70
C ALA A 558 -21.72 -17.54 -16.83
N SER A 559 -22.89 -17.15 -17.35
CA SER A 559 -24.17 -17.16 -16.61
C SER A 559 -24.16 -16.31 -15.33
N VAL A 560 -23.37 -15.24 -15.28
CA VAL A 560 -23.25 -14.34 -14.13
C VAL A 560 -24.22 -13.18 -14.25
N TYR A 561 -25.51 -13.48 -14.15
CA TYR A 561 -26.57 -12.47 -14.19
C TYR A 561 -27.71 -12.79 -13.23
N ASP A 562 -28.40 -11.77 -12.80
CA ASP A 562 -29.62 -11.90 -12.00
C ASP A 562 -30.80 -12.30 -12.91
N LYS A 563 -31.48 -13.38 -12.52
CA LYS A 563 -32.57 -13.94 -13.33
C LYS A 563 -33.79 -13.01 -13.46
N ASN A 564 -34.01 -12.13 -12.48
CA ASN A 564 -35.15 -11.23 -12.46
C ASN A 564 -34.90 -9.98 -13.31
N THR A 565 -33.71 -9.41 -13.23
CA THR A 565 -33.35 -8.21 -13.98
C THR A 565 -32.70 -8.52 -15.32
N ASN A 566 -32.26 -9.74 -15.53
CA ASN A 566 -31.48 -10.19 -16.67
C ASN A 566 -30.19 -9.37 -16.87
N GLN A 567 -29.62 -8.79 -15.79
CA GLN A 567 -28.42 -7.98 -15.84
C GLN A 567 -27.26 -8.64 -15.09
N VAL A 568 -26.03 -8.41 -15.57
CA VAL A 568 -24.80 -8.91 -14.93
C VAL A 568 -24.66 -8.33 -13.53
N THR A 569 -24.32 -9.17 -12.57
CA THR A 569 -24.25 -8.80 -11.13
C THR A 569 -22.89 -8.28 -10.67
N LEU A 570 -21.94 -8.05 -11.59
CA LEU A 570 -20.59 -7.53 -11.30
C LEU A 570 -20.47 -6.06 -11.69
N ASP A 571 -19.67 -5.31 -10.95
CA ASP A 571 -19.30 -3.94 -11.34
C ASP A 571 -18.06 -4.01 -12.24
N ILE A 572 -18.19 -3.56 -13.48
CA ILE A 572 -17.10 -3.55 -14.47
C ILE A 572 -16.52 -2.14 -14.55
N ALA A 573 -15.20 -2.05 -14.48
CA ALA A 573 -14.50 -0.76 -14.46
C ALA A 573 -13.36 -0.73 -15.51
N PRO A 574 -13.37 0.21 -16.47
CA PRO A 574 -12.24 0.44 -17.35
C PRO A 574 -11.06 1.03 -16.60
N GLN A 575 -9.84 0.64 -16.98
CA GLN A 575 -8.60 1.22 -16.50
C GLN A 575 -7.87 1.89 -17.66
N PHE A 576 -7.72 3.22 -17.58
CA PHE A 576 -6.98 4.03 -18.54
C PHE A 576 -5.55 4.22 -18.06
N GLU A 577 -4.56 3.74 -18.83
CA GLU A 577 -3.16 3.64 -18.42
C GLU A 577 -2.19 4.38 -19.33
N SER A 578 -2.37 4.25 -20.66
CA SER A 578 -1.56 4.93 -21.67
C SER A 578 -1.92 6.41 -21.77
N LEU A 579 -1.01 7.22 -22.31
CA LEU A 579 -1.26 8.64 -22.49
C LEU A 579 -2.49 8.87 -23.37
N ALA A 580 -2.58 8.18 -24.50
CA ALA A 580 -3.71 8.30 -25.43
C ALA A 580 -5.05 7.88 -24.79
N ALA A 581 -5.05 6.81 -23.97
CA ALA A 581 -6.26 6.37 -23.30
C ALA A 581 -6.73 7.37 -22.22
N LEU A 582 -5.80 8.04 -21.55
CA LEU A 582 -6.11 9.11 -20.59
C LEU A 582 -6.68 10.33 -21.30
N GLU A 583 -6.07 10.77 -22.39
CA GLU A 583 -6.53 11.90 -23.20
C GLU A 583 -7.94 11.67 -23.77
N SER A 584 -8.26 10.44 -24.19
CA SER A 584 -9.57 10.07 -24.77
C SER A 584 -10.58 9.55 -23.75
N SER A 585 -10.22 9.47 -22.46
CA SER A 585 -11.02 8.77 -21.44
C SER A 585 -12.45 9.29 -21.29
N GLY A 586 -12.66 10.59 -21.40
CA GLY A 586 -13.99 11.22 -21.35
C GLY A 586 -14.86 10.82 -22.55
N GLU A 587 -14.30 10.78 -23.76
CA GLU A 587 -15.00 10.37 -24.98
C GLU A 587 -15.37 8.88 -24.96
N ILE A 588 -14.41 8.04 -24.55
CA ILE A 588 -14.63 6.59 -24.40
C ILE A 588 -15.77 6.31 -23.43
N LEU A 589 -15.73 6.98 -22.28
CA LEU A 589 -16.76 6.79 -21.26
C LEU A 589 -18.12 7.34 -21.69
N ARG A 590 -18.17 8.47 -22.39
CA ARG A 590 -19.41 9.02 -22.96
C ARG A 590 -20.04 8.05 -23.96
N ALA A 591 -19.24 7.49 -24.85
CA ALA A 591 -19.70 6.50 -25.82
C ALA A 591 -20.20 5.22 -25.13
N LEU A 592 -19.50 4.75 -24.10
CA LEU A 592 -19.91 3.59 -23.32
C LEU A 592 -21.25 3.80 -22.59
N LEU A 593 -21.41 4.95 -21.92
CA LEU A 593 -22.65 5.30 -21.21
C LEU A 593 -23.84 5.61 -22.14
N ALA A 594 -23.56 5.96 -23.41
CA ALA A 594 -24.58 6.11 -24.44
C ALA A 594 -25.11 4.75 -24.94
N GLU A 595 -24.32 3.66 -24.80
CA GLU A 595 -24.71 2.33 -25.29
C GLU A 595 -25.87 1.75 -24.44
N PRO A 596 -27.02 1.43 -25.05
CA PRO A 596 -28.20 0.98 -24.31
C PRO A 596 -28.00 -0.30 -23.49
N ALA A 597 -27.17 -1.23 -23.98
CA ALA A 597 -26.86 -2.47 -23.25
C ALA A 597 -26.08 -2.19 -21.97
N TYR A 598 -25.12 -1.26 -22.02
CA TYR A 598 -24.34 -0.86 -20.86
C TYR A 598 -25.15 0.00 -19.88
N ARG A 599 -26.01 0.89 -20.39
CA ARG A 599 -26.89 1.72 -19.56
C ARG A 599 -27.77 0.87 -18.66
N ARG A 600 -28.46 -0.17 -19.20
CA ARG A 600 -29.25 -1.12 -18.40
C ARG A 600 -28.41 -1.82 -17.34
N HIS A 601 -27.16 -2.13 -17.65
CA HIS A 601 -26.25 -2.72 -16.67
C HIS A 601 -25.96 -1.74 -15.52
N ILE A 602 -25.63 -0.48 -15.79
CA ILE A 602 -25.34 0.54 -14.75
C ILE A 602 -26.58 0.84 -13.89
N GLU A 603 -27.76 0.90 -14.50
CA GLU A 603 -29.05 1.05 -13.79
C GLU A 603 -29.26 -0.08 -12.77
N ALA A 604 -29.01 -1.32 -13.15
CA ALA A 604 -29.06 -2.47 -12.26
C ALA A 604 -27.92 -2.47 -11.21
N ARG A 605 -26.87 -1.69 -11.39
CA ARG A 605 -25.72 -1.52 -10.47
C ARG A 605 -25.80 -0.23 -9.64
N ASN A 606 -27.02 0.22 -9.30
CA ASN A 606 -27.27 1.41 -8.46
C ASN A 606 -26.71 2.71 -9.04
N LEU A 607 -26.67 2.84 -10.36
CA LEU A 607 -26.23 4.04 -11.08
C LEU A 607 -24.83 4.50 -10.63
N CYS A 608 -23.88 3.55 -10.44
CA CYS A 608 -22.53 3.86 -9.98
C CYS A 608 -21.48 3.34 -10.97
N GLN A 609 -20.72 4.24 -11.58
CA GLN A 609 -19.63 3.93 -12.49
C GLN A 609 -18.27 3.96 -11.76
N GLY A 610 -17.55 2.84 -11.78
CA GLY A 610 -16.13 2.79 -11.39
C GLY A 610 -15.22 3.05 -12.58
N VAL A 611 -14.17 3.86 -12.40
CA VAL A 611 -13.14 4.10 -13.40
C VAL A 611 -11.78 4.07 -12.72
N LEU A 612 -10.78 3.50 -13.38
CA LEU A 612 -9.41 3.46 -12.87
C LEU A 612 -8.50 4.30 -13.77
N ILE A 613 -7.60 5.07 -13.14
CA ILE A 613 -6.57 5.84 -13.83
C ILE A 613 -5.18 5.36 -13.39
N GLY A 614 -4.35 5.02 -14.39
CA GLY A 614 -2.99 4.54 -14.20
C GLY A 614 -1.97 5.69 -14.29
N TYR A 615 -0.86 5.57 -13.56
CA TYR A 615 0.21 6.55 -13.52
C TYR A 615 1.49 6.06 -14.19
N SER A 616 1.72 4.77 -14.18
CA SER A 616 3.02 4.21 -14.47
C SER A 616 3.32 4.12 -15.97
N ASP A 617 2.34 3.72 -16.76
CA ASP A 617 2.49 3.52 -18.21
C ASP A 617 2.61 4.87 -18.92
N SER A 618 1.72 5.82 -18.66
CA SER A 618 1.78 7.17 -19.22
C SER A 618 3.08 7.90 -18.83
N ASN A 619 3.58 7.71 -17.59
CA ASN A 619 4.86 8.31 -17.17
C ASN A 619 6.05 7.71 -17.95
N LYS A 620 6.05 6.41 -18.18
CA LYS A 620 7.09 5.75 -18.98
C LYS A 620 7.03 6.21 -20.44
N GLU A 621 5.82 6.43 -21.00
CA GLU A 621 5.61 6.86 -22.38
C GLU A 621 6.00 8.33 -22.65
N ALA A 622 5.74 9.21 -21.68
CA ALA A 622 5.74 10.67 -21.92
C ALA A 622 6.49 11.49 -20.86
N GLY A 623 7.07 10.86 -19.86
CA GLY A 623 7.72 11.56 -18.74
C GLY A 623 6.75 12.14 -17.71
N PRO A 624 7.28 12.70 -16.61
CA PRO A 624 6.47 13.03 -15.43
C PRO A 624 5.47 14.17 -15.66
N CYS A 625 5.85 15.23 -16.39
CA CYS A 625 5.00 16.41 -16.57
C CYS A 625 3.77 16.11 -17.42
N ALA A 626 3.96 15.50 -18.59
CA ALA A 626 2.88 15.17 -19.51
C ALA A 626 1.92 14.13 -18.91
N SER A 627 2.47 13.08 -18.30
CA SER A 627 1.66 12.06 -17.62
C SER A 627 0.76 12.66 -16.53
N ARG A 628 1.31 13.51 -15.67
CA ARG A 628 0.55 14.13 -14.57
C ARG A 628 -0.54 15.08 -15.06
N LEU A 629 -0.25 15.87 -16.11
CA LEU A 629 -1.24 16.75 -16.70
C LEU A 629 -2.38 15.96 -17.38
N ALA A 630 -2.05 14.91 -18.14
CA ALA A 630 -3.03 14.03 -18.76
C ALA A 630 -3.96 13.36 -17.73
N ILE A 631 -3.39 12.91 -16.59
CA ILE A 631 -4.16 12.37 -15.48
C ILE A 631 -5.10 13.43 -14.88
N HIS A 632 -4.64 14.67 -14.72
CA HIS A 632 -5.48 15.76 -14.20
C HIS A 632 -6.64 16.07 -15.17
N GLN A 633 -6.36 16.17 -16.46
CA GLN A 633 -7.35 16.40 -17.51
C GLN A 633 -8.34 15.24 -17.64
N ALA A 634 -7.85 13.97 -17.56
CA ALA A 634 -8.69 12.79 -17.54
C ALA A 634 -9.69 12.80 -16.38
N GLN A 635 -9.23 13.17 -15.17
CA GLN A 635 -10.13 13.30 -14.02
C GLN A 635 -11.23 14.34 -14.25
N THR A 636 -10.90 15.49 -14.86
CA THR A 636 -11.89 16.52 -15.22
C THR A 636 -12.91 15.96 -16.20
N ALA A 637 -12.45 15.41 -17.32
CA ALA A 637 -13.31 14.88 -18.38
C ALA A 637 -14.22 13.74 -17.91
N LEU A 638 -13.69 12.83 -17.07
CA LEU A 638 -14.46 11.74 -16.48
C LEU A 638 -15.53 12.25 -15.51
N ALA A 639 -15.17 13.20 -14.64
CA ALA A 639 -16.11 13.79 -13.67
C ALA A 639 -17.25 14.54 -14.38
N GLU A 640 -16.94 15.34 -15.40
CA GLU A 640 -17.92 16.04 -16.22
C GLU A 640 -18.83 15.07 -16.99
N THR A 641 -18.23 14.05 -17.64
CA THR A 641 -18.99 13.07 -18.42
C THR A 641 -19.98 12.30 -17.57
N ILE A 642 -19.57 11.79 -16.38
CA ILE A 642 -20.48 11.03 -15.53
C ILE A 642 -21.43 11.97 -14.79
N GLY A 643 -20.94 13.13 -14.34
CA GLY A 643 -21.75 14.14 -13.67
C GLY A 643 -22.95 14.60 -14.51
N SER A 644 -22.79 14.72 -15.85
CA SER A 644 -23.86 15.08 -16.78
C SER A 644 -24.99 14.02 -16.87
N THR A 645 -24.72 12.77 -16.47
CA THR A 645 -25.73 11.69 -16.45
C THR A 645 -26.50 11.60 -15.13
N GLY A 646 -26.05 12.29 -14.09
CA GLY A 646 -26.59 12.16 -12.73
C GLY A 646 -26.16 10.87 -12.03
N TYR A 647 -25.29 10.05 -12.64
CA TYR A 647 -24.78 8.84 -12.03
C TYR A 647 -23.71 9.15 -10.97
N ARG A 648 -23.61 8.27 -9.97
CA ARG A 648 -22.50 8.29 -9.02
C ARG A 648 -21.25 7.70 -9.69
N TYR A 649 -20.08 8.09 -9.24
CA TYR A 649 -18.83 7.54 -9.75
C TYR A 649 -17.77 7.37 -8.66
N ALA A 650 -16.80 6.54 -8.97
CA ALA A 650 -15.61 6.35 -8.17
C ALA A 650 -14.39 6.31 -9.09
N ILE A 651 -13.51 7.30 -8.97
CA ILE A 651 -12.22 7.29 -9.65
C ILE A 651 -11.21 6.64 -8.72
N MET A 652 -10.65 5.51 -9.14
CA MET A 652 -9.60 4.80 -8.41
C MET A 652 -8.23 5.17 -8.98
N HIS A 653 -7.33 5.62 -8.11
CA HIS A 653 -5.96 5.93 -8.50
C HIS A 653 -5.07 4.68 -8.41
N VAL A 654 -4.62 4.20 -9.58
CA VAL A 654 -3.73 3.04 -9.71
C VAL A 654 -2.29 3.51 -9.66
N ARG A 655 -1.82 3.83 -8.46
CA ARG A 655 -0.49 4.39 -8.23
C ARG A 655 0.51 3.33 -7.75
N GLY A 656 1.80 3.60 -7.94
CA GLY A 656 2.91 2.80 -7.43
C GLY A 656 3.53 3.38 -6.16
N GLY A 657 4.71 2.87 -5.78
CA GLY A 657 5.42 3.30 -4.57
C GLY A 657 6.17 4.61 -4.71
N SER A 658 6.85 4.82 -5.84
CA SER A 658 7.62 6.04 -6.11
C SER A 658 6.76 7.18 -6.67
N THR A 659 7.23 8.43 -6.53
CA THR A 659 6.59 9.61 -7.12
C THR A 659 6.52 9.54 -8.65
N ALA A 660 7.53 8.92 -9.30
CA ALA A 660 7.51 8.63 -10.74
C ALA A 660 6.35 7.73 -11.16
N ARG A 661 5.73 7.00 -10.23
CA ARG A 661 4.57 6.14 -10.46
C ARG A 661 3.32 6.61 -9.72
N GLY A 662 3.23 7.91 -9.43
CA GLY A 662 2.11 8.50 -8.71
C GLY A 662 2.09 8.24 -7.21
N GLY A 663 3.19 7.68 -6.65
CA GLY A 663 3.40 7.57 -5.21
C GLY A 663 3.49 8.94 -4.57
N GLY A 664 3.33 9.00 -3.26
CA GLY A 664 3.36 10.22 -2.51
C GLY A 664 2.25 10.30 -1.47
N ARG A 665 2.12 11.46 -0.86
CA ARG A 665 1.16 11.70 0.22
C ARG A 665 -0.27 11.75 -0.31
N ILE A 666 -1.19 11.09 0.37
CA ILE A 666 -2.63 11.04 0.00
C ILE A 666 -3.25 12.44 -0.04
N ASP A 667 -2.89 13.29 0.92
CA ASP A 667 -3.37 14.67 0.99
C ASP A 667 -2.92 15.52 -0.22
N ALA A 668 -1.71 15.31 -0.73
CA ALA A 668 -1.23 15.98 -1.92
C ALA A 668 -2.00 15.56 -3.18
N VAL A 669 -2.29 14.25 -3.31
CA VAL A 669 -3.07 13.72 -4.45
C VAL A 669 -4.48 14.34 -4.49
N LEU A 670 -5.19 14.37 -3.36
CA LEU A 670 -6.55 14.91 -3.30
C LEU A 670 -6.60 16.44 -3.50
N LYS A 671 -5.66 17.18 -2.93
CA LYS A 671 -5.56 18.64 -3.16
C LYS A 671 -5.18 19.01 -4.59
N SER A 672 -4.51 18.12 -5.30
CA SER A 672 -4.14 18.31 -6.71
C SER A 672 -5.23 17.86 -7.68
N ALA A 673 -6.27 17.18 -7.20
CA ALA A 673 -7.38 16.76 -8.05
C ALA A 673 -8.18 17.96 -8.53
N PRO A 674 -8.72 17.93 -9.76
CA PRO A 674 -9.58 18.98 -10.25
C PRO A 674 -10.91 19.04 -9.48
N ALA A 675 -11.55 20.20 -9.49
CA ALA A 675 -12.87 20.39 -8.90
C ALA A 675 -13.86 19.35 -9.47
N GLY A 676 -14.69 18.78 -8.60
CA GLY A 676 -15.65 17.75 -9.00
C GLY A 676 -15.09 16.33 -9.15
N ALA A 677 -13.78 16.14 -9.33
CA ALA A 677 -13.22 14.80 -9.47
C ALA A 677 -13.29 13.98 -8.17
N VAL A 678 -13.33 14.66 -7.02
CA VAL A 678 -13.49 14.03 -5.70
C VAL A 678 -14.96 14.10 -5.30
N ASN A 679 -15.60 12.95 -5.14
CA ASN A 679 -17.04 12.84 -4.83
C ASN A 679 -17.34 11.97 -3.60
N GLY A 680 -16.53 12.09 -2.57
CA GLY A 680 -16.67 11.34 -1.32
C GLY A 680 -16.01 9.97 -1.32
N VAL A 681 -15.52 9.46 -2.45
CA VAL A 681 -14.87 8.15 -2.54
C VAL A 681 -13.38 8.31 -2.78
N LEU A 682 -12.58 7.88 -1.83
CA LEU A 682 -11.14 7.75 -1.96
C LEU A 682 -10.77 6.27 -2.08
N ARG A 683 -10.55 5.80 -3.30
CA ARG A 683 -10.10 4.45 -3.59
C ARG A 683 -8.71 4.50 -4.21
N LEU A 684 -7.73 3.94 -3.50
CA LEU A 684 -6.31 4.02 -3.85
C LEU A 684 -5.67 2.65 -3.87
N ARG A 685 -4.91 2.34 -4.92
CA ARG A 685 -4.01 1.19 -4.88
C ARG A 685 -2.79 1.51 -4.02
N GLU A 686 -2.55 0.70 -3.00
CA GLU A 686 -1.36 0.74 -2.15
C GLU A 686 -0.45 -0.43 -2.48
N GLN A 687 0.82 -0.16 -2.76
CA GLN A 687 1.78 -1.14 -3.24
C GLN A 687 3.16 -0.96 -2.59
N GLY A 688 3.87 -2.05 -2.37
CA GLY A 688 5.27 -2.01 -1.99
C GLY A 688 5.53 -1.36 -0.63
N GLU A 689 6.50 -0.45 -0.61
CA GLU A 689 6.90 0.29 0.59
C GLU A 689 5.80 1.16 1.17
N THR A 690 4.84 1.65 0.37
CA THR A 690 3.73 2.47 0.87
C THR A 690 2.89 1.68 1.88
N ILE A 691 2.70 0.38 1.68
CA ILE A 691 2.00 -0.49 2.63
C ILE A 691 2.77 -0.53 3.95
N LYS A 692 4.09 -0.75 3.91
CA LYS A 692 4.92 -0.82 5.11
C LYS A 692 4.99 0.52 5.84
N GLN A 693 5.17 1.63 5.10
CA GLN A 693 5.26 2.97 5.65
C GLN A 693 3.92 3.46 6.22
N GLY A 694 2.82 3.19 5.52
CA GLY A 694 1.49 3.62 5.92
C GLY A 694 0.80 2.70 6.91
N TYR A 695 1.03 1.39 6.82
CA TYR A 695 0.25 0.37 7.56
C TYR A 695 1.13 -0.65 8.29
N GLY A 696 2.44 -0.41 8.42
CA GLY A 696 3.37 -1.34 9.09
C GLY A 696 3.26 -1.37 10.61
N LEU A 697 2.80 -0.28 11.23
CA LEU A 697 2.56 -0.12 12.67
C LEU A 697 1.19 0.49 12.92
N ARG A 698 0.51 0.12 14.03
CA ARG A 698 -0.82 0.66 14.38
C ARG A 698 -0.88 2.20 14.41
N PRO A 699 0.06 2.92 15.05
CA PRO A 699 0.01 4.37 15.05
C PRO A 699 0.21 5.00 13.65
N LEU A 700 0.97 4.35 12.77
CA LEU A 700 1.14 4.80 11.38
C LEU A 700 -0.13 4.57 10.57
N ALA A 701 -0.76 3.40 10.72
CA ALA A 701 -2.03 3.09 10.09
C ALA A 701 -3.13 4.08 10.51
N MET A 702 -3.17 4.42 11.81
CA MET A 702 -4.04 5.48 12.32
C MET A 702 -3.78 6.80 11.61
N ARG A 703 -2.51 7.23 11.56
CA ARG A 703 -2.13 8.49 10.90
C ARG A 703 -2.45 8.51 9.41
N THR A 704 -2.34 7.38 8.73
CA THR A 704 -2.70 7.26 7.31
C THR A 704 -4.21 7.45 7.11
N LEU A 705 -5.03 6.82 7.95
CA LEU A 705 -6.49 7.00 7.92
C LEU A 705 -6.92 8.42 8.29
N GLU A 706 -6.29 9.05 9.30
CA GLU A 706 -6.52 10.46 9.66
C GLU A 706 -6.27 11.41 8.48
N ARG A 707 -5.13 11.22 7.79
CA ARG A 707 -4.79 12.05 6.62
C ARG A 707 -5.75 11.84 5.46
N ALA A 708 -6.15 10.59 5.22
CA ALA A 708 -7.14 10.27 4.21
C ALA A 708 -8.50 10.93 4.53
N PHE A 709 -8.95 10.84 5.77
CA PHE A 709 -10.16 11.48 6.25
C PHE A 709 -10.10 13.01 6.13
N ASN A 710 -9.00 13.61 6.63
CA ASN A 710 -8.81 15.06 6.56
C ASN A 710 -8.87 15.55 5.10
N ALA A 711 -8.06 14.95 4.23
CA ALA A 711 -7.98 15.39 2.86
C ALA A 711 -9.29 15.18 2.08
N LEU A 712 -9.97 14.05 2.32
CA LEU A 712 -11.23 13.74 1.65
C LEU A 712 -12.37 14.64 2.16
N SER A 713 -12.47 14.88 3.47
CA SER A 713 -13.50 15.75 4.06
C SER A 713 -13.37 17.19 3.55
N LEU A 714 -12.14 17.72 3.50
CA LEU A 714 -11.89 19.07 3.01
C LEU A 714 -12.12 19.18 1.50
N ALA A 715 -11.70 18.19 0.70
CA ALA A 715 -11.97 18.18 -0.74
C ALA A 715 -13.48 18.12 -1.03
N MET A 716 -14.26 17.44 -0.19
CA MET A 716 -15.71 17.42 -0.33
C MET A 716 -16.37 18.75 0.05
N ALA A 717 -15.85 19.45 1.05
CA ALA A 717 -16.33 20.80 1.40
C ALA A 717 -16.02 21.80 0.26
N GLU A 718 -14.89 21.63 -0.41
CA GLU A 718 -14.42 22.48 -1.52
C GLU A 718 -14.84 22.00 -2.91
N ARG A 719 -15.72 20.99 -3.02
CA ARG A 719 -16.11 20.39 -4.31
C ARG A 719 -16.65 21.34 -5.36
N ASN A 720 -17.20 22.47 -4.92
CA ASN A 720 -17.76 23.52 -5.77
C ASN A 720 -16.77 24.68 -5.98
N ALA A 721 -15.48 24.50 -5.66
CA ALA A 721 -14.46 25.50 -5.91
C ALA A 721 -14.44 25.89 -7.41
N PRO A 722 -14.07 27.13 -7.74
CA PRO A 722 -14.00 27.57 -9.12
C PRO A 722 -13.02 26.70 -9.93
N ALA A 723 -13.31 26.50 -11.21
CA ALA A 723 -12.43 25.80 -12.12
C ALA A 723 -11.05 26.45 -12.18
N THR A 724 -10.03 25.66 -12.47
CA THR A 724 -8.67 26.15 -12.68
C THR A 724 -8.65 27.22 -13.77
N PRO A 725 -8.02 28.38 -13.57
CA PRO A 725 -7.93 29.43 -14.59
C PRO A 725 -7.32 28.91 -15.90
N ALA A 726 -7.87 29.27 -17.04
CA ALA A 726 -7.39 28.85 -18.36
C ALA A 726 -5.91 29.18 -18.55
N ALA A 727 -5.45 30.32 -18.08
CA ALA A 727 -4.06 30.73 -18.16
C ALA A 727 -3.10 29.77 -17.43
N HIS A 728 -3.51 29.18 -16.30
CA HIS A 728 -2.71 28.17 -15.59
C HIS A 728 -2.66 26.84 -16.37
N LEU A 729 -3.78 26.45 -16.99
CA LEU A 729 -3.84 25.25 -17.85
C LEU A 729 -2.97 25.41 -19.08
N GLU A 730 -2.96 26.58 -19.73
CA GLU A 730 -2.11 26.89 -20.88
C GLU A 730 -0.62 26.81 -20.53
N CYS A 731 -0.21 27.40 -19.38
CA CYS A 731 1.15 27.30 -18.89
C CYS A 731 1.56 25.83 -18.66
N ALA A 732 0.71 25.03 -18.01
CA ALA A 732 0.99 23.63 -17.75
C ALA A 732 0.99 22.79 -19.03
N ALA A 733 0.16 23.12 -20.03
CA ALA A 733 0.15 22.45 -21.31
C ALA A 733 1.45 22.68 -22.08
N THR A 734 1.94 23.92 -22.13
CA THR A 734 3.24 24.24 -22.75
C THR A 734 4.38 23.52 -22.03
N LEU A 735 4.38 23.56 -20.69
CA LEU A 735 5.38 22.86 -19.88
C LEU A 735 5.36 21.35 -20.17
N ALA A 736 4.18 20.75 -20.19
CA ALA A 736 4.01 19.32 -20.38
C ALA A 736 4.44 18.88 -21.78
N GLU A 737 4.10 19.63 -22.83
CA GLU A 737 4.45 19.29 -24.20
C GLU A 737 5.96 19.36 -24.44
N ALA A 738 6.62 20.44 -24.04
CA ALA A 738 8.08 20.57 -24.18
C ALA A 738 8.83 19.51 -23.34
N SER A 739 8.32 19.21 -22.14
CA SER A 739 8.85 18.12 -21.31
C SER A 739 8.71 16.77 -22.00
N ARG A 740 7.54 16.49 -22.60
CA ARG A 740 7.25 15.27 -23.35
C ARG A 740 8.20 15.10 -24.54
N GLU A 741 8.38 16.17 -25.31
CA GLU A 741 9.29 16.15 -26.46
C GLU A 741 10.73 15.84 -26.02
N ALA A 742 11.24 16.50 -24.97
CA ALA A 742 12.57 16.25 -24.44
C ALA A 742 12.74 14.80 -23.96
N TYR A 743 11.74 14.29 -23.22
CA TYR A 743 11.74 12.91 -22.71
C TYR A 743 11.71 11.89 -23.86
N ARG A 744 10.79 12.06 -24.80
CA ARG A 744 10.62 11.12 -25.91
C ARG A 744 11.80 11.13 -26.88
N ARG A 745 12.43 12.30 -27.08
CA ARG A 745 13.65 12.42 -27.90
C ARG A 745 14.75 11.52 -27.33
N LEU A 746 15.01 11.56 -26.02
CA LEU A 746 16.02 10.72 -25.41
C LEU A 746 15.61 9.25 -25.41
N VAL A 747 14.42 8.93 -24.89
CA VAL A 747 14.06 7.55 -24.55
C VAL A 747 13.64 6.73 -25.76
N TYR A 748 13.00 7.35 -26.74
CA TYR A 748 12.42 6.68 -27.92
C TYR A 748 12.95 7.19 -29.25
N GLY A 749 13.55 8.39 -29.29
CA GLY A 749 14.10 8.98 -30.51
C GLY A 749 15.51 8.55 -30.81
N GLU A 750 16.31 8.32 -29.76
CA GLU A 750 17.71 7.90 -29.90
C GLU A 750 17.81 6.37 -30.04
N HIS A 751 18.35 5.90 -31.14
CA HIS A 751 18.38 4.48 -31.49
C HIS A 751 19.15 3.63 -30.45
N GLU A 752 20.31 4.12 -29.96
CA GLU A 752 21.19 3.40 -29.03
C GLU A 752 20.82 3.57 -27.56
N PHE A 753 19.80 4.37 -27.25
CA PHE A 753 19.43 4.61 -25.84
C PHE A 753 18.96 3.36 -25.10
N HIS A 754 18.35 2.41 -25.79
CA HIS A 754 17.99 1.12 -25.22
C HIS A 754 19.23 0.35 -24.74
N ASP A 755 20.29 0.33 -25.56
CA ASP A 755 21.51 -0.39 -25.24
C ASP A 755 22.30 0.34 -24.14
N PHE A 756 22.31 1.68 -24.16
CA PHE A 756 22.82 2.48 -23.04
C PHE A 756 22.11 2.14 -21.72
N PHE A 757 20.76 2.11 -21.74
CA PHE A 757 19.96 1.75 -20.57
C PHE A 757 20.32 0.37 -20.03
N ARG A 758 20.46 -0.61 -20.90
CA ARG A 758 20.86 -1.97 -20.51
C ARG A 758 22.28 -2.03 -19.96
N ALA A 759 23.19 -1.25 -20.53
CA ALA A 759 24.58 -1.19 -20.08
C ALA A 759 24.71 -0.51 -18.71
N VAL A 760 24.10 0.66 -18.55
CA VAL A 760 24.27 1.51 -17.36
C VAL A 760 23.48 1.02 -16.14
N THR A 761 22.42 0.23 -16.34
CA THR A 761 21.54 -0.21 -15.25
C THR A 761 21.63 -1.72 -14.98
N PRO A 762 21.26 -2.17 -13.77
CA PRO A 762 21.19 -3.60 -13.46
C PRO A 762 19.90 -4.27 -13.97
N ILE A 763 19.39 -3.86 -15.14
CA ILE A 763 18.12 -4.38 -15.67
C ILE A 763 18.17 -5.89 -15.94
N ASP A 764 19.29 -6.42 -16.38
CA ASP A 764 19.53 -7.83 -16.60
C ASP A 764 19.45 -8.68 -15.32
N VAL A 765 19.87 -8.13 -14.18
CA VAL A 765 19.68 -8.73 -12.87
C VAL A 765 18.21 -8.67 -12.46
N ILE A 766 17.56 -7.53 -12.70
CA ILE A 766 16.14 -7.31 -12.39
C ILE A 766 15.24 -8.24 -13.20
N GLU A 767 15.56 -8.47 -14.48
CA GLU A 767 14.85 -9.42 -15.35
C GLU A 767 14.94 -10.86 -14.86
N ARG A 768 16.09 -11.24 -14.31
CA ARG A 768 16.29 -12.57 -13.71
C ARG A 768 15.80 -12.67 -12.27
N MET A 769 15.70 -11.54 -11.59
CA MET A 769 15.06 -11.47 -10.29
C MET A 769 13.56 -11.71 -10.50
N GLN A 770 13.08 -12.88 -10.10
CA GLN A 770 11.66 -13.17 -10.14
C GLN A 770 10.93 -12.25 -9.14
N VAL A 771 10.34 -11.16 -9.67
CA VAL A 771 9.62 -10.17 -8.90
C VAL A 771 8.23 -10.74 -8.56
N GLY A 772 8.14 -11.45 -7.44
CA GLY A 772 6.89 -12.12 -7.05
C GLY A 772 6.45 -13.15 -8.10
N SER A 773 5.16 -13.18 -8.39
CA SER A 773 4.55 -14.07 -9.39
C SER A 773 4.39 -13.42 -10.78
N ARG A 774 5.02 -12.26 -11.04
CA ARG A 774 4.80 -11.45 -12.25
C ARG A 774 5.95 -11.54 -13.25
N THR A 775 5.62 -11.35 -14.53
CA THR A 775 6.60 -11.19 -15.61
C THR A 775 7.19 -9.78 -15.62
N VAL A 776 8.38 -9.61 -16.18
CA VAL A 776 9.07 -8.32 -16.32
C VAL A 776 8.70 -7.64 -17.65
N HIS A 777 8.34 -8.42 -18.65
CA HIS A 777 7.93 -7.96 -19.98
C HIS A 777 6.47 -8.30 -20.27
N ARG A 778 5.80 -7.46 -21.06
CA ARG A 778 4.53 -7.80 -21.69
C ARG A 778 4.77 -8.85 -22.79
N GLN A 779 3.78 -9.71 -23.04
CA GLN A 779 3.86 -10.72 -24.10
C GLN A 779 3.91 -10.09 -25.51
N GLU A 780 3.40 -8.86 -25.63
CA GLU A 780 3.36 -8.09 -26.87
C GLU A 780 4.31 -6.89 -26.73
N GLY A 781 5.37 -6.84 -27.52
CA GLY A 781 6.31 -5.72 -27.58
C GLY A 781 7.77 -6.14 -27.41
N SER A 782 8.67 -5.51 -28.17
CA SER A 782 10.12 -5.68 -28.09
C SER A 782 10.80 -4.44 -27.49
N GLY A 783 11.98 -4.62 -26.97
CA GLY A 783 12.79 -3.50 -26.46
C GLY A 783 12.13 -2.75 -25.29
N LEU A 784 12.31 -1.42 -25.25
CA LEU A 784 11.76 -0.57 -24.19
C LEU A 784 10.23 -0.56 -24.16
N ALA A 785 9.56 -0.70 -25.31
CA ALA A 785 8.10 -0.72 -25.37
C ALA A 785 7.50 -1.93 -24.64
N GLY A 786 8.14 -3.09 -24.72
CA GLY A 786 7.73 -4.31 -24.03
C GLY A 786 8.05 -4.34 -22.53
N LEU A 787 9.01 -3.53 -22.06
CA LEU A 787 9.40 -3.49 -20.66
C LEU A 787 8.28 -2.88 -19.79
N LEU A 788 7.93 -3.54 -18.69
CA LEU A 788 6.94 -3.00 -17.74
C LEU A 788 7.47 -1.76 -17.00
N PRO A 789 6.59 -0.82 -16.57
CA PRO A 789 7.03 0.41 -15.90
C PRO A 789 7.74 0.19 -14.55
N VAL A 790 7.45 -0.91 -13.83
CA VAL A 790 8.09 -1.20 -12.55
C VAL A 790 9.58 -1.47 -12.72
N PRO A 791 10.02 -2.42 -13.56
CA PRO A 791 11.43 -2.64 -13.85
C PRO A 791 12.14 -1.39 -14.40
N TRP A 792 11.47 -0.62 -15.28
CA TRP A 792 11.99 0.63 -15.82
C TRP A 792 12.36 1.64 -14.73
N VAL A 793 11.41 1.98 -13.85
CA VAL A 793 11.65 2.94 -12.77
C VAL A 793 12.66 2.38 -11.76
N PHE A 794 12.58 1.08 -11.47
CA PHE A 794 13.45 0.45 -10.49
C PHE A 794 14.91 0.42 -10.94
N ALA A 795 15.18 0.14 -12.21
CA ALA A 795 16.52 0.14 -12.78
C ALA A 795 17.20 1.51 -12.65
N TRP A 796 16.48 2.60 -13.00
CA TRP A 796 16.97 3.97 -12.84
C TRP A 796 17.12 4.41 -11.38
N THR A 797 16.34 3.85 -10.49
CA THR A 797 16.47 4.08 -9.04
C THR A 797 17.77 3.48 -8.51
N GLN A 798 18.14 2.29 -8.97
CA GLN A 798 19.34 1.58 -8.54
C GLN A 798 20.62 2.36 -8.87
N THR A 799 20.68 2.97 -10.02
CA THR A 799 21.84 3.73 -10.50
C THR A 799 21.84 5.18 -10.05
N ARG A 800 20.90 5.60 -9.22
CA ARG A 800 20.77 6.97 -8.72
C ARG A 800 20.51 8.05 -9.78
N HIS A 801 20.17 7.67 -11.02
CA HIS A 801 19.73 8.63 -12.05
C HIS A 801 18.34 9.17 -11.77
N MET A 802 17.42 8.35 -11.24
CA MET A 802 16.01 8.70 -11.00
C MET A 802 15.30 9.31 -12.22
N LEU A 803 15.78 9.01 -13.42
CA LEU A 803 15.42 9.64 -14.70
C LEU A 803 13.90 9.76 -14.93
N PRO A 804 13.07 8.72 -14.69
CA PRO A 804 11.62 8.80 -14.96
C PRO A 804 10.86 9.79 -14.06
N GLY A 805 11.49 10.34 -13.04
CA GLY A 805 10.85 11.24 -12.09
C GLY A 805 11.08 12.73 -12.33
N TRP A 806 12.01 13.10 -13.22
CA TRP A 806 12.38 14.50 -13.41
C TRP A 806 12.77 14.87 -14.84
N TYR A 807 13.22 13.90 -15.68
CA TYR A 807 13.80 14.21 -16.99
C TYR A 807 12.79 14.91 -17.91
N GLY A 808 13.26 16.00 -18.56
CA GLY A 808 12.47 16.85 -19.43
C GLY A 808 11.74 17.99 -18.72
N ALA A 809 11.66 18.00 -17.39
CA ALA A 809 10.97 19.05 -16.65
C ALA A 809 11.66 20.42 -16.78
N GLY A 810 13.00 20.46 -16.86
CA GLY A 810 13.77 21.69 -17.08
C GLY A 810 13.46 22.31 -18.44
N ALA A 811 13.44 21.51 -19.49
CA ALA A 811 13.02 21.95 -20.81
C ALA A 811 11.57 22.47 -20.80
N GLY A 812 10.66 21.78 -20.10
CA GLY A 812 9.27 22.19 -19.97
C GLY A 812 9.09 23.52 -19.24
N ILE A 813 9.76 23.73 -18.10
CA ILE A 813 9.71 24.99 -17.35
C ILE A 813 10.27 26.15 -18.19
N ALA A 814 11.40 25.94 -18.87
CA ALA A 814 12.01 26.95 -19.73
C ALA A 814 11.05 27.39 -20.87
N ALA A 815 10.43 26.45 -21.56
CA ALA A 815 9.44 26.73 -22.62
C ALA A 815 8.22 27.48 -22.09
N ALA A 816 7.73 27.14 -20.90
CA ALA A 816 6.61 27.86 -20.27
C ALA A 816 7.00 29.31 -19.91
N ILE A 817 8.23 29.55 -19.45
CA ILE A 817 8.75 30.90 -19.18
C ILE A 817 8.84 31.70 -20.47
N GLU A 818 9.42 31.12 -21.53
CA GLU A 818 9.59 31.76 -22.81
C GLU A 818 8.25 32.18 -23.42
N ARG A 819 7.25 31.27 -23.40
CA ARG A 819 5.97 31.54 -24.04
C ARG A 819 4.99 32.38 -23.22
N HIS A 820 4.94 32.20 -21.91
CA HIS A 820 3.92 32.81 -21.05
C HIS A 820 4.48 33.85 -20.08
N GLY A 821 5.80 33.94 -19.95
CA GLY A 821 6.49 34.81 -19.03
C GLY A 821 6.67 34.25 -17.62
N ALA A 822 7.75 34.62 -16.98
CA ALA A 822 8.18 34.18 -15.67
C ALA A 822 7.15 34.44 -14.56
N SER A 823 6.52 35.62 -14.57
CA SER A 823 5.52 36.01 -13.55
C SER A 823 4.28 35.14 -13.58
N ARG A 824 3.76 34.80 -14.76
CA ARG A 824 2.57 33.97 -14.92
C ARG A 824 2.81 32.52 -14.45
N LEU A 825 3.99 31.97 -14.73
CA LEU A 825 4.34 30.64 -14.24
C LEU A 825 4.50 30.60 -12.72
N ARG A 826 5.12 31.63 -12.12
CA ARG A 826 5.21 31.75 -10.66
C ARG A 826 3.85 31.91 -10.01
N GLU A 827 2.94 32.67 -10.61
CA GLU A 827 1.56 32.80 -10.15
C GLU A 827 0.84 31.48 -10.18
N ALA A 828 0.90 30.74 -11.30
CA ALA A 828 0.32 29.39 -11.41
C ALA A 828 0.89 28.43 -10.36
N TYR A 829 2.20 28.44 -10.11
CA TYR A 829 2.83 27.64 -9.06
C TYR A 829 2.32 28.04 -7.66
N ALA A 830 2.17 29.32 -7.38
CA ALA A 830 1.70 29.81 -6.07
C ALA A 830 0.23 29.51 -5.80
N GLN A 831 -0.63 29.58 -6.81
CA GLN A 831 -2.09 29.46 -6.64
C GLN A 831 -2.63 28.08 -6.90
N TRP A 832 -2.02 27.28 -7.79
CA TRP A 832 -2.55 25.99 -8.24
C TRP A 832 -1.85 24.81 -7.58
N HIS A 833 -2.57 24.10 -6.75
CA HIS A 833 -2.05 22.96 -5.99
C HIS A 833 -1.49 21.83 -6.88
N PHE A 834 -2.06 21.61 -8.06
CA PHE A 834 -1.56 20.61 -9.01
C PHE A 834 -0.12 20.92 -9.45
N LEU A 835 0.13 22.16 -9.93
CA LEU A 835 1.46 22.54 -10.42
C LEU A 835 2.48 22.55 -9.28
N ARG A 836 2.07 23.04 -8.10
CA ARG A 836 2.92 22.98 -6.90
C ARG A 836 3.30 21.56 -6.53
N ASN A 837 2.36 20.63 -6.56
CA ASN A 837 2.63 19.22 -6.23
C ASN A 837 3.52 18.55 -7.28
N LEU A 838 3.30 18.82 -8.57
CA LEU A 838 4.14 18.33 -9.66
C LEU A 838 5.60 18.76 -9.48
N VAL A 839 5.83 20.06 -9.24
CA VAL A 839 7.18 20.62 -9.02
C VAL A 839 7.85 20.04 -7.76
N ASN A 840 7.09 19.89 -6.67
CA ASN A 840 7.59 19.27 -5.44
C ASN A 840 7.96 17.79 -5.63
N ASP A 841 7.19 17.05 -6.42
CA ASP A 841 7.49 15.64 -6.76
C ASP A 841 8.77 15.54 -7.60
N ILE A 842 8.96 16.45 -8.59
CA ILE A 842 10.17 16.55 -9.40
C ILE A 842 11.37 16.90 -8.52
N GLU A 843 11.26 17.92 -7.66
CA GLU A 843 12.31 18.30 -6.71
C GLU A 843 12.72 17.14 -5.80
N ALA A 844 11.75 16.39 -5.26
CA ALA A 844 12.04 15.23 -4.42
C ALA A 844 12.79 14.13 -5.17
N MET A 845 12.57 13.98 -6.47
CA MET A 845 13.31 13.03 -7.30
C MET A 845 14.72 13.55 -7.66
N LEU A 846 14.86 14.84 -7.97
CA LEU A 846 16.17 15.48 -8.15
C LEU A 846 17.04 15.34 -6.89
N ALA A 847 16.48 15.58 -5.72
CA ALA A 847 17.21 15.47 -4.46
C ALA A 847 17.64 14.03 -4.10
N ARG A 848 16.93 13.01 -4.62
CA ARG A 848 17.32 11.60 -4.47
C ARG A 848 18.28 11.14 -5.55
N ALA A 849 18.27 11.80 -6.70
CA ALA A 849 19.27 11.56 -7.74
C ALA A 849 20.67 11.94 -7.23
N ASP A 850 21.68 11.24 -7.76
CA ASP A 850 23.06 11.47 -7.42
C ASP A 850 23.92 11.18 -8.64
N LEU A 851 24.21 12.21 -9.41
CA LEU A 851 24.92 12.05 -10.68
C LEU A 851 26.41 11.75 -10.52
N GLU A 852 26.98 11.94 -9.34
CA GLU A 852 28.35 11.48 -9.07
C GLU A 852 28.38 9.96 -8.89
N ILE A 853 27.43 9.41 -8.13
CA ILE A 853 27.25 7.96 -8.01
C ILE A 853 26.82 7.36 -9.36
N ALA A 854 25.89 8.01 -10.06
CA ALA A 854 25.46 7.57 -11.38
C ALA A 854 26.62 7.51 -12.38
N SER A 855 27.58 8.44 -12.29
CA SER A 855 28.77 8.43 -13.16
C SER A 855 29.66 7.21 -12.94
N ALA A 856 29.67 6.60 -11.77
CA ALA A 856 30.42 5.37 -11.53
C ALA A 856 29.90 4.19 -12.38
N TYR A 857 28.61 4.19 -12.73
CA TYR A 857 28.02 3.16 -13.62
C TYR A 857 28.44 3.35 -15.08
N ASN A 858 28.99 4.51 -15.49
CA ASN A 858 29.43 4.77 -16.86
C ASN A 858 30.62 3.88 -17.26
N VAL A 859 31.35 3.30 -16.31
CA VAL A 859 32.40 2.31 -16.60
C VAL A 859 31.83 1.06 -17.29
N LEU A 860 30.57 0.77 -17.09
CA LEU A 860 29.85 -0.35 -17.71
C LEU A 860 29.36 -0.04 -19.13
N VAL A 861 29.45 1.23 -19.54
CA VAL A 861 28.90 1.72 -20.81
C VAL A 861 29.99 1.78 -21.87
N PRO A 862 29.78 1.24 -23.09
CA PRO A 862 30.67 1.40 -24.23
C PRO A 862 30.96 2.87 -24.51
N GLU A 863 32.18 3.18 -24.95
CA GLU A 863 32.66 4.56 -25.13
C GLU A 863 31.76 5.39 -26.07
N GLY A 864 31.29 4.81 -27.17
CA GLY A 864 30.41 5.49 -28.12
C GLY A 864 29.06 5.95 -27.54
N MET A 865 28.60 5.37 -26.43
CA MET A 865 27.30 5.68 -25.80
C MET A 865 27.43 6.61 -24.57
N ARG A 866 28.65 7.04 -24.19
CA ARG A 866 28.85 7.86 -22.99
C ARG A 866 28.24 9.26 -23.11
N HIS A 867 28.00 9.76 -24.31
CA HIS A 867 27.32 11.02 -24.56
C HIS A 867 25.93 11.10 -23.97
N PHE A 868 25.21 9.94 -23.77
CA PHE A 868 23.93 9.91 -23.09
C PHE A 868 24.04 10.35 -21.64
N ALA A 869 25.12 9.98 -20.94
CA ALA A 869 25.35 10.40 -19.57
C ALA A 869 25.55 11.94 -19.48
N GLU A 870 26.21 12.55 -20.47
CA GLU A 870 26.39 14.01 -20.56
C GLU A 870 25.05 14.71 -20.84
N THR A 871 24.25 14.16 -21.76
CA THR A 871 22.89 14.64 -22.06
C THR A 871 21.99 14.61 -20.83
N ILE A 872 22.02 13.49 -20.06
CA ILE A 872 21.26 13.36 -18.81
C ILE A 872 21.74 14.38 -17.77
N ARG A 873 23.06 14.57 -17.64
CA ARG A 873 23.64 15.56 -16.72
C ARG A 873 23.23 16.99 -17.07
N ALA A 874 23.30 17.37 -18.33
CA ALA A 874 22.90 18.68 -18.78
C ALA A 874 21.43 19.00 -18.48
N GLU A 875 20.52 18.03 -18.70
CA GLU A 875 19.10 18.21 -18.36
C GLU A 875 18.84 18.19 -16.84
N TYR A 876 19.65 17.45 -16.06
CA TYR A 876 19.57 17.49 -14.61
C TYR A 876 19.90 18.89 -14.06
N GLU A 877 21.00 19.48 -14.48
CA GLU A 877 21.40 20.81 -14.02
C GLU A 877 20.38 21.87 -14.47
N ARG A 878 19.91 21.81 -15.72
CA ARG A 878 18.80 22.66 -16.18
C ARG A 878 17.57 22.51 -15.32
N THR A 879 17.15 21.28 -15.04
CA THR A 879 15.93 21.03 -14.24
C THR A 879 16.11 21.55 -12.82
N ARG A 880 17.27 21.32 -12.22
CA ARG A 880 17.62 21.82 -10.88
C ARG A 880 17.55 23.34 -10.81
N GLU A 881 18.19 24.04 -11.75
CA GLU A 881 18.17 25.50 -11.81
C GLU A 881 16.76 26.06 -11.97
N GLN A 882 15.97 25.49 -12.88
CA GLN A 882 14.59 25.94 -13.13
C GLN A 882 13.67 25.68 -11.93
N VAL A 883 13.80 24.54 -11.26
CA VAL A 883 13.03 24.23 -10.06
C VAL A 883 13.38 25.16 -8.90
N LEU A 884 14.68 25.39 -8.64
CA LEU A 884 15.14 26.32 -7.60
C LEU A 884 14.65 27.75 -7.88
N TRP A 885 14.75 28.20 -9.14
CA TRP A 885 14.24 29.50 -9.55
C TRP A 885 12.72 29.64 -9.34
N LEU A 886 11.95 28.61 -9.74
CA LEU A 886 10.49 28.63 -9.61
C LEU A 886 10.04 28.67 -8.15
N LYS A 887 10.80 28.00 -7.28
CA LYS A 887 10.48 27.89 -5.84
C LYS A 887 11.09 29.02 -5.00
N ASP A 888 11.90 29.87 -5.59
CA ASP A 888 12.68 30.88 -4.88
C ASP A 888 13.53 30.26 -3.74
N ALA A 889 14.19 29.16 -4.06
CA ALA A 889 14.96 28.34 -3.12
C ALA A 889 16.45 28.34 -3.49
N THR A 890 17.32 28.17 -2.50
CA THR A 890 18.78 28.09 -2.68
C THR A 890 19.26 26.65 -2.84
N GLU A 891 18.62 25.72 -2.16
CA GLU A 891 18.92 24.29 -2.24
C GLU A 891 17.63 23.47 -2.46
N LEU A 892 17.81 22.28 -3.01
CA LEU A 892 16.69 21.35 -3.16
C LEU A 892 16.14 20.96 -1.79
N LEU A 893 14.81 20.97 -1.68
CA LEU A 893 14.04 20.62 -0.47
C LEU A 893 14.18 21.64 0.69
N ASP A 894 14.54 22.90 0.44
CA ASP A 894 14.46 23.94 1.48
C ASP A 894 13.06 24.03 2.09
N GLY A 895 12.02 23.76 1.31
CA GLY A 895 10.62 23.68 1.77
C GLY A 895 10.26 22.39 2.52
N ASP A 896 11.11 21.34 2.51
CA ASP A 896 10.94 20.09 3.26
C ASP A 896 12.26 19.65 3.94
N PRO A 897 12.69 20.39 4.99
CA PRO A 897 13.96 20.11 5.67
C PRO A 897 14.03 18.71 6.28
N MET A 898 12.87 18.08 6.54
CA MET A 898 12.81 16.72 7.08
C MET A 898 13.23 15.70 6.01
N LEU A 899 12.70 15.81 4.80
CA LEU A 899 13.08 14.94 3.69
C LEU A 899 14.54 15.20 3.26
N GLN A 900 14.96 16.48 3.18
CA GLN A 900 16.33 16.86 2.86
C GLN A 900 17.32 16.19 3.81
N ARG A 901 17.10 16.32 5.12
CA ARG A 901 17.92 15.70 6.15
C ARG A 901 17.90 14.16 6.05
N ALA A 902 16.74 13.58 5.84
CA ALA A 902 16.62 12.13 5.71
C ALA A 902 17.45 11.57 4.55
N ILE A 903 17.50 12.28 3.41
CA ILE A 903 18.33 11.92 2.26
C ILE A 903 19.81 12.07 2.60
N ARG A 904 20.22 13.22 3.15
CA ARG A 904 21.63 13.49 3.51
C ARG A 904 22.19 12.46 4.52
N LEU A 905 21.38 12.06 5.51
CA LEU A 905 21.80 11.07 6.51
C LEU A 905 21.96 9.66 5.92
N ARG A 906 21.22 9.30 4.90
CA ARG A 906 21.24 7.95 4.28
C ARG A 906 22.29 7.77 3.21
N ASN A 907 22.56 8.81 2.45
CA ASN A 907 23.47 8.76 1.31
C ASN A 907 24.81 8.08 1.63
N PRO A 908 25.55 8.41 2.73
CA PRO A 908 26.85 7.78 3.02
C PRO A 908 26.78 6.27 3.24
N TYR A 909 25.64 5.74 3.56
CA TYR A 909 25.46 4.29 3.76
C TYR A 909 24.97 3.59 2.47
N ILE A 910 24.42 4.37 1.52
CA ILE A 910 23.97 3.84 0.22
C ILE A 910 25.15 3.82 -0.75
N ASP A 911 26.04 4.81 -0.69
CA ASP A 911 27.16 4.97 -1.62
C ASP A 911 28.08 3.73 -1.72
N PRO A 912 28.52 3.08 -0.62
CA PRO A 912 29.31 1.87 -0.71
C PRO A 912 28.59 0.74 -1.43
N MET A 913 27.26 0.61 -1.23
CA MET A 913 26.46 -0.41 -1.90
C MET A 913 26.32 -0.17 -3.39
N ASN A 914 26.17 1.11 -3.81
CA ASN A 914 26.16 1.46 -5.24
C ASN A 914 27.50 1.12 -5.90
N LEU A 915 28.62 1.53 -5.28
CA LEU A 915 29.96 1.27 -5.83
C LEU A 915 30.28 -0.23 -5.88
N MET A 916 29.91 -0.99 -4.82
CA MET A 916 29.98 -2.47 -4.87
C MET A 916 29.11 -3.06 -5.99
N GLN A 917 27.91 -2.52 -6.21
CA GLN A 917 27.02 -3.00 -7.28
C GLN A 917 27.66 -2.81 -8.66
N VAL A 918 28.36 -1.69 -8.90
CA VAL A 918 29.09 -1.44 -10.15
C VAL A 918 30.16 -2.53 -10.38
N ASP A 919 30.99 -2.82 -9.38
CA ASP A 919 32.02 -3.86 -9.46
C ASP A 919 31.42 -5.26 -9.67
N LEU A 920 30.40 -5.59 -8.89
CA LEU A 920 29.70 -6.89 -9.02
C LEU A 920 29.08 -7.06 -10.41
N LEU A 921 28.47 -6.00 -10.98
CA LEU A 921 27.91 -6.02 -12.34
C LEU A 921 28.99 -6.22 -13.40
N ALA A 922 30.10 -5.48 -13.30
CA ALA A 922 31.21 -5.61 -14.24
C ALA A 922 31.73 -7.06 -14.28
N ARG A 923 32.02 -7.64 -13.12
CA ARG A 923 32.51 -9.03 -12.99
C ARG A 923 31.49 -10.06 -13.46
N TRP A 924 30.22 -9.89 -13.08
CA TRP A 924 29.16 -10.82 -13.44
C TRP A 924 28.90 -10.85 -14.95
N ARG A 925 28.90 -9.68 -15.60
CA ARG A 925 28.75 -9.54 -17.06
C ARG A 925 29.98 -10.07 -17.81
N ALA A 926 31.18 -9.84 -17.28
CA ALA A 926 32.43 -10.39 -17.88
C ALA A 926 32.47 -11.93 -17.83
N GLY A 927 31.78 -12.57 -16.88
CA GLY A 927 31.65 -14.01 -16.75
C GLY A 927 30.36 -14.56 -17.39
N ASP A 928 29.86 -13.96 -18.46
CA ASP A 928 28.66 -14.36 -19.22
C ASP A 928 27.41 -14.51 -18.33
N CYS A 929 27.37 -13.77 -17.24
CA CYS A 929 26.26 -13.78 -16.28
C CYS A 929 25.98 -15.16 -15.66
N ALA A 930 26.97 -16.02 -15.53
CA ALA A 930 26.82 -17.41 -15.07
C ALA A 930 27.10 -17.60 -13.57
N ASP A 931 27.91 -16.70 -12.95
CA ASP A 931 28.29 -16.83 -11.54
C ASP A 931 27.12 -16.58 -10.60
N ARG A 932 26.74 -17.62 -9.87
CA ARG A 932 25.62 -17.58 -8.92
C ARG A 932 25.95 -16.77 -7.67
N GLY A 933 27.18 -16.79 -7.18
CA GLY A 933 27.59 -16.03 -6.00
C GLY A 933 27.50 -14.53 -6.24
N LEU A 934 28.02 -14.07 -7.40
CA LEU A 934 27.88 -12.68 -7.86
C LEU A 934 26.42 -12.29 -8.04
N PHE A 935 25.59 -13.17 -8.63
CA PHE A 935 24.16 -12.91 -8.78
C PHE A 935 23.43 -12.73 -7.43
N GLU A 936 23.72 -13.61 -6.44
CA GLU A 936 23.12 -13.49 -5.10
C GLU A 936 23.57 -12.18 -4.39
N ALA A 937 24.83 -11.76 -4.56
CA ALA A 937 25.32 -10.48 -4.04
C ALA A 937 24.67 -9.28 -4.73
N LEU A 938 24.45 -9.36 -6.05
CA LEU A 938 23.70 -8.35 -6.81
C LEU A 938 22.26 -8.24 -6.35
N LEU A 939 21.55 -9.34 -6.11
CA LEU A 939 20.20 -9.34 -5.55
C LEU A 939 20.15 -8.67 -4.16
N ALA A 940 21.15 -8.95 -3.33
CA ALA A 940 21.27 -8.30 -2.03
C ALA A 940 21.47 -6.80 -2.20
N SER A 941 22.36 -6.36 -3.10
CA SER A 941 22.62 -4.94 -3.36
C SER A 941 21.38 -4.18 -3.85
N LEU A 942 20.59 -4.77 -4.78
CA LEU A 942 19.32 -4.21 -5.24
C LEU A 942 18.36 -3.96 -4.05
N THR A 943 18.25 -4.92 -3.16
CA THR A 943 17.38 -4.81 -1.99
C THR A 943 17.90 -3.78 -0.99
N GLY A 944 19.21 -3.75 -0.75
CA GLY A 944 19.87 -2.81 0.17
C GLY A 944 19.74 -1.36 -0.27
N ILE A 945 20.03 -1.06 -1.53
CA ILE A 945 19.91 0.27 -2.13
C ILE A 945 18.44 0.74 -2.06
N ALA A 946 17.48 -0.10 -2.43
CA ALA A 946 16.06 0.22 -2.35
C ALA A 946 15.60 0.54 -0.92
N GLN A 947 16.09 -0.20 0.08
CA GLN A 947 15.80 0.06 1.50
C GLN A 947 16.40 1.38 1.98
N GLY A 948 17.62 1.70 1.56
CA GLY A 948 18.30 2.95 1.85
C GLY A 948 17.57 4.16 1.28
N LEU A 949 17.16 4.08 0.02
CA LEU A 949 16.41 5.13 -0.68
C LEU A 949 14.94 5.23 -0.23
N GLN A 950 14.42 4.24 0.48
CA GLN A 950 13.00 4.10 0.77
C GLN A 950 12.14 4.16 -0.50
N SER A 951 12.64 3.63 -1.59
CA SER A 951 12.00 3.62 -2.90
C SER A 951 12.29 2.30 -3.61
N THR A 952 11.22 1.64 -4.03
CA THR A 952 11.29 0.34 -4.70
C THR A 952 10.71 0.38 -6.12
N ALA A 953 10.47 1.50 -6.68
CA ALA A 953 9.92 1.79 -8.02
C ALA A 953 8.54 2.46 -7.98
#